data_6f2ccc96a5c14757d63690b553b336f1
#
_entry.id   6f2ccc96a5c14757d63690b553b336f1
#
_cell.length_a   1.000
_cell.length_b   1.000
_cell.length_c   1.000
_cell.angle_alpha   90.00
_cell.angle_beta   90.00
_cell.angle_gamma   90.00
#
_symmetry.space_group_name_H-M   'P 1'
#
loop_
_entity.id
_entity.type
_entity.pdbx_description
1 polymer ?
#
loop_
_entity_poly.entity_id
_entity_poly.type
_entity_poly.pdbx_seq_one_letter_code
_entity_poly.pdbx_strand_id
1 'polypeptide(L)'
;MTTKRNRVIAILLSLTIVFSVAGAGILAAAYVLNSGNSVMTLGDGSAVLSVNSLDDAAKLIEKSPKLFSGKKGAKTTADEKILPTIILPGISQSVSYLADENGNPVVNSKGEKLSGGLLIIDSSKLVSILTGTLLVPLASSLIRQEDVGLSKAVYKTVQQVFSIQASDKNGNPVNNLKTVSYDCPVSEMEEDDRNYFYRMIPMQSIKDQVGEDNLYVFAFPLIGDPMESAEKLDEYIQMVKEQRGVDKVNIATISLGGTILTAYLELKKDVTNTKGEYYEDINRVINVVACLQGTDIMGDFYLRNFDISDEFLYHDYLPMVMEENNGYSTYGHLINVLLRIFPKKVFYAILTSAVDGLLDTLLLNCPQFWSMIPTDRFDAVMEKYSYISTDPEYAELYKKLTAFQHAKLDLNDNLKKLSNQGVLVHSISGYNLDYSKYDYNFFAIMNSSKTTNSDGIIDIDSTSLGATYAPAGTSLPDSYVPAKDGYMPSDRSIDASTCLFPDNVWFFNGQHHEVGRNDVVIKLVGQLITGEIKSVADKSDSYPQFNGNRNTKRIFRWYLQEAENVFKEYEEDNTKYNAADIAELHAAYDEAVALLDTTICDPVAADATADRLLNALVAVGVRDAAKDPAPDEALEVVATF
;
A
#
# COMPACT_ATOMS: atom_id res chain seq x y z
N MET A 1 -24.52 14.45 34.58
CA MET A 1 -23.11 14.06 34.77
C MET A 1 -22.61 13.02 33.77
N THR A 2 -23.44 12.11 33.29
CA THR A 2 -23.12 11.05 32.32
C THR A 2 -22.69 11.58 30.94
N THR A 3 -23.31 12.64 30.42
CA THR A 3 -23.01 13.21 29.09
C THR A 3 -21.64 13.90 28.98
N LYS A 4 -21.12 14.53 30.04
CA LYS A 4 -19.77 15.12 30.02
C LYS A 4 -18.68 14.06 30.11
N ARG A 5 -18.89 12.98 30.87
CA ARG A 5 -17.96 11.85 30.99
C ARG A 5 -17.85 11.07 29.66
N ASN A 6 -18.98 10.84 28.99
CA ASN A 6 -18.99 10.17 27.70
C ASN A 6 -18.37 11.03 26.58
N ARG A 7 -18.52 12.35 26.62
CA ARG A 7 -17.80 13.26 25.70
C ARG A 7 -16.29 13.29 25.94
N VAL A 8 -15.87 13.28 27.20
CA VAL A 8 -14.44 13.18 27.54
C VAL A 8 -13.86 11.82 27.15
N ILE A 9 -14.61 10.74 27.34
CA ILE A 9 -14.20 9.38 26.91
C ILE A 9 -14.19 9.31 25.37
N ALA A 10 -15.14 9.88 24.68
CA ALA A 10 -15.14 9.95 23.21
C ALA A 10 -13.98 10.79 22.67
N ILE A 11 -13.67 11.93 23.29
CA ILE A 11 -12.50 12.76 22.96
C ILE A 11 -11.19 11.99 23.26
N LEU A 12 -11.12 11.24 24.36
CA LEU A 12 -9.97 10.44 24.71
C LEU A 12 -9.79 9.26 23.75
N LEU A 13 -10.86 8.55 23.41
CA LEU A 13 -10.85 7.50 22.39
C LEU A 13 -10.47 8.06 21.01
N SER A 14 -11.00 9.21 20.65
CA SER A 14 -10.65 9.90 19.42
C SER A 14 -9.20 10.37 19.42
N LEU A 15 -8.69 10.96 20.51
CA LEU A 15 -7.27 11.33 20.69
C LEU A 15 -6.36 10.11 20.58
N THR A 16 -6.81 8.97 21.05
CA THR A 16 -6.05 7.73 20.95
C THR A 16 -6.02 7.18 19.55
N ILE A 17 -7.17 7.22 18.87
CA ILE A 17 -7.23 6.87 17.46
C ILE A 17 -6.29 7.79 16.69
N VAL A 18 -6.24 9.09 16.98
CA VAL A 18 -5.31 10.03 16.31
C VAL A 18 -3.86 9.80 16.71
N PHE A 19 -3.58 9.49 17.97
CA PHE A 19 -2.19 9.21 18.38
C PHE A 19 -1.75 7.80 18.05
N SER A 20 -2.65 6.83 18.00
CA SER A 20 -2.39 5.52 17.36
C SER A 20 -2.28 5.66 15.85
N VAL A 21 -3.11 6.51 15.25
CA VAL A 21 -3.15 6.80 13.83
C VAL A 21 -2.04 7.75 13.42
N ALA A 22 -1.71 8.82 14.16
CA ALA A 22 -0.57 9.68 13.85
C ALA A 22 0.78 9.00 14.07
N GLY A 23 0.83 8.00 14.89
CA GLY A 23 2.08 7.33 15.22
C GLY A 23 2.30 5.98 14.53
N ALA A 24 1.35 5.07 14.45
CA ALA A 24 1.45 3.78 13.77
C ALA A 24 0.49 3.69 12.60
N GLY A 25 -0.47 4.57 12.62
CA GLY A 25 -1.41 4.72 11.55
C GLY A 25 -0.83 5.19 10.24
N ILE A 26 0.39 5.72 10.27
CA ILE A 26 1.09 6.07 9.02
C ILE A 26 1.13 4.89 8.05
N LEU A 27 1.26 3.68 8.54
CA LEU A 27 1.29 2.49 7.70
C LEU A 27 0.09 1.55 7.91
N ALA A 28 -0.62 1.66 9.02
CA ALA A 28 -1.56 0.64 9.48
C ALA A 28 -3.02 1.03 9.59
N ALA A 29 -3.33 2.13 10.24
CA ALA A 29 -4.73 2.53 10.39
C ALA A 29 -5.30 2.94 9.04
N ALA A 30 -4.44 3.48 8.22
CA ALA A 30 -4.74 3.78 6.86
C ALA A 30 -5.31 2.54 6.14
N TYR A 31 -4.63 1.43 6.17
CA TYR A 31 -5.06 0.22 5.47
C TYR A 31 -6.25 -0.49 6.17
N VAL A 32 -6.25 -0.55 7.51
CA VAL A 32 -7.35 -1.21 8.27
C VAL A 32 -8.63 -0.38 8.25
N LEU A 33 -8.55 0.96 8.28
CA LEU A 33 -9.73 1.83 8.22
C LEU A 33 -10.27 1.98 6.79
N ASN A 34 -9.42 1.97 5.78
CA ASN A 34 -9.84 2.10 4.38
C ASN A 34 -10.27 0.78 3.72
N SER A 35 -9.75 -0.35 4.18
CA SER A 35 -10.36 -1.64 3.81
C SER A 35 -11.81 -1.77 4.28
N GLY A 36 -12.28 -0.85 5.13
CA GLY A 36 -13.62 -0.81 5.68
C GLY A 36 -14.64 0.06 4.93
N ASN A 37 -14.20 1.05 4.18
CA ASN A 37 -15.09 1.91 3.40
C ASN A 37 -15.27 1.49 1.94
N SER A 38 -14.48 0.54 1.45
CA SER A 38 -14.76 -0.06 0.15
C SER A 38 -15.86 -1.11 0.31
N VAL A 39 -17.05 -0.82 -0.17
CA VAL A 39 -18.06 -1.83 -0.45
C VAL A 39 -17.48 -2.78 -1.51
N MET A 40 -16.80 -3.84 -1.06
CA MET A 40 -16.50 -4.95 -1.94
C MET A 40 -17.82 -5.71 -2.16
N THR A 41 -18.41 -5.58 -3.30
CA THR A 41 -19.34 -6.60 -3.80
C THR A 41 -18.48 -7.78 -4.25
N LEU A 42 -18.56 -8.87 -3.51
CA LEU A 42 -18.14 -10.17 -4.02
C LEU A 42 -19.00 -10.47 -5.26
N GLY A 43 -18.45 -11.21 -6.23
CA GLY A 43 -19.16 -11.54 -7.47
C GLY A 43 -20.48 -12.30 -7.32
N ASP A 44 -20.96 -12.52 -6.10
CA ASP A 44 -22.25 -13.12 -5.74
C ASP A 44 -23.28 -12.11 -5.20
N GLY A 45 -22.97 -10.79 -5.18
CA GLY A 45 -23.89 -9.73 -4.74
C GLY A 45 -24.04 -9.60 -3.21
N SER A 46 -23.24 -10.27 -2.39
CA SER A 46 -23.30 -10.12 -0.93
C SER A 46 -22.61 -8.85 -0.47
N ALA A 47 -23.31 -8.07 0.38
CA ALA A 47 -22.83 -6.79 0.92
C ALA A 47 -21.62 -7.01 1.83
N VAL A 48 -20.56 -6.24 1.60
CA VAL A 48 -19.37 -6.23 2.43
C VAL A 48 -19.49 -5.26 3.58
N LEU A 49 -19.08 -5.69 4.76
CA LEU A 49 -19.05 -4.91 5.99
C LEU A 49 -18.16 -3.67 5.86
N SER A 50 -18.74 -2.50 6.07
CA SER A 50 -17.97 -1.27 6.30
C SER A 50 -17.35 -1.30 7.70
N VAL A 51 -16.03 -1.05 7.82
CA VAL A 51 -15.37 -0.91 9.12
C VAL A 51 -15.48 0.53 9.57
N ASN A 52 -16.56 0.86 10.27
CA ASN A 52 -16.80 2.21 10.78
C ASN A 52 -16.45 2.38 12.26
N SER A 53 -15.84 1.35 12.89
CA SER A 53 -15.52 1.38 14.32
C SER A 53 -14.37 0.42 14.68
N LEU A 54 -13.77 0.62 15.87
CA LEU A 54 -12.81 -0.33 16.45
C LEU A 54 -13.41 -1.73 16.64
N ASP A 55 -14.72 -1.84 16.88
CA ASP A 55 -15.43 -3.11 16.99
C ASP A 55 -15.51 -3.84 15.65
N ASP A 56 -15.59 -3.11 14.53
CA ASP A 56 -15.58 -3.70 13.19
C ASP A 56 -14.17 -4.13 12.78
N ALA A 57 -13.14 -3.37 13.17
CA ALA A 57 -11.75 -3.79 13.02
C ALA A 57 -11.45 -5.06 13.85
N ALA A 58 -11.97 -5.15 15.08
CA ALA A 58 -11.86 -6.34 15.91
C ALA A 58 -12.55 -7.55 15.27
N LYS A 59 -13.73 -7.38 14.66
CA LYS A 59 -14.44 -8.44 13.91
C LYS A 59 -13.70 -8.91 12.66
N LEU A 60 -12.96 -8.03 12.00
CA LEU A 60 -12.06 -8.40 10.90
C LEU A 60 -10.89 -9.26 11.41
N ILE A 61 -10.35 -8.93 12.58
CA ILE A 61 -9.30 -9.72 13.25
C ILE A 61 -9.87 -11.06 13.73
N GLU A 62 -11.12 -11.12 14.22
CA GLU A 62 -11.81 -12.37 14.58
C GLU A 62 -12.02 -13.31 13.38
N LYS A 63 -12.18 -12.75 12.18
CA LYS A 63 -12.30 -13.50 10.92
C LYS A 63 -10.96 -13.75 10.23
N SER A 64 -9.84 -13.41 10.89
CA SER A 64 -8.51 -13.77 10.39
C SER A 64 -8.39 -15.27 10.17
N PRO A 65 -7.67 -15.72 9.15
CA PRO A 65 -7.63 -17.11 8.76
C PRO A 65 -7.22 -17.99 9.94
N LYS A 66 -7.77 -19.19 10.00
CA LYS A 66 -7.29 -20.21 10.91
C LYS A 66 -5.81 -20.41 10.63
N LEU A 67 -4.99 -20.33 11.67
CA LEU A 67 -3.54 -20.48 11.56
C LEU A 67 -3.22 -21.96 11.34
N PHE A 68 -3.20 -22.39 10.10
CA PHE A 68 -2.85 -23.77 9.76
C PHE A 68 -1.44 -23.83 9.18
N SER A 69 -0.71 -24.85 9.58
CA SER A 69 0.39 -25.37 8.76
C SER A 69 -0.20 -25.98 7.51
N GLY A 70 0.15 -25.48 6.35
CA GLY A 70 -0.32 -26.02 5.07
C GLY A 70 -0.11 -27.52 4.96
N LYS A 71 -1.06 -28.22 4.37
CA LYS A 71 -0.85 -29.64 3.98
C LYS A 71 0.19 -29.63 2.85
N LYS A 72 1.15 -30.58 2.89
CA LYS A 72 2.00 -30.84 1.71
C LYS A 72 1.10 -31.19 0.53
N GLY A 73 1.10 -30.33 -0.47
CA GLY A 73 0.33 -30.52 -1.69
C GLY A 73 0.64 -31.86 -2.36
N ALA A 74 -0.37 -32.48 -2.92
CA ALA A 74 -0.18 -33.62 -3.80
C ALA A 74 0.51 -33.14 -5.09
N LYS A 75 1.42 -33.98 -5.66
CA LYS A 75 1.97 -33.70 -6.99
C LYS A 75 0.84 -33.61 -8.00
N THR A 76 0.52 -32.39 -8.42
CA THR A 76 -0.42 -32.16 -9.53
C THR A 76 0.35 -32.19 -10.84
N THR A 77 -0.19 -32.86 -11.83
CA THR A 77 0.33 -32.81 -13.21
C THR A 77 0.04 -31.42 -13.77
N ALA A 78 1.08 -30.62 -13.88
CA ALA A 78 0.98 -29.28 -14.47
C ALA A 78 0.50 -29.37 -15.92
N ASP A 79 -0.39 -28.47 -16.30
CA ASP A 79 -0.53 -28.11 -17.71
C ASP A 79 0.84 -27.54 -18.14
N GLU A 80 1.54 -28.18 -19.06
CA GLU A 80 2.97 -28.00 -19.36
C GLU A 80 3.35 -26.58 -19.82
N LYS A 81 2.43 -25.64 -19.82
CA LYS A 81 2.54 -24.34 -20.49
C LYS A 81 2.79 -23.14 -19.55
N ILE A 82 2.34 -23.19 -18.31
CA ILE A 82 2.44 -22.06 -17.36
C ILE A 82 3.25 -22.50 -16.14
N LEU A 83 4.40 -21.83 -15.93
CA LEU A 83 5.25 -22.08 -14.76
C LEU A 83 4.62 -21.50 -13.49
N PRO A 84 4.85 -22.13 -12.32
CA PRO A 84 4.35 -21.61 -11.06
C PRO A 84 4.89 -20.21 -10.79
N THR A 85 4.02 -19.36 -10.23
CA THR A 85 4.34 -17.99 -9.87
C THR A 85 4.27 -17.82 -8.36
N ILE A 86 5.38 -17.42 -7.76
CA ILE A 86 5.47 -17.10 -6.34
C ILE A 86 5.20 -15.60 -6.18
N ILE A 87 4.16 -15.27 -5.44
CA ILE A 87 3.78 -13.90 -5.10
C ILE A 87 4.48 -13.52 -3.80
N LEU A 88 5.27 -12.44 -3.84
CA LEU A 88 5.84 -11.77 -2.69
C LEU A 88 4.92 -10.61 -2.32
N PRO A 89 4.12 -10.72 -1.25
CA PRO A 89 3.05 -9.78 -0.94
C PRO A 89 3.58 -8.43 -0.44
N GLY A 90 2.72 -7.43 -0.47
CA GLY A 90 2.99 -6.10 0.08
C GLY A 90 2.84 -6.05 1.60
N ILE A 91 3.03 -4.84 2.12
CA ILE A 91 2.81 -4.56 3.55
C ILE A 91 1.38 -4.97 3.94
N SER A 92 1.19 -5.49 5.13
CA SER A 92 -0.09 -5.97 5.68
C SER A 92 -0.72 -7.20 5.00
N GLN A 93 -0.17 -7.71 3.93
CA GLN A 93 -0.73 -8.85 3.19
C GLN A 93 -0.25 -10.21 3.73
N SER A 94 0.74 -10.22 4.62
CA SER A 94 1.14 -11.40 5.39
C SER A 94 0.60 -11.32 6.81
N VAL A 95 -0.04 -12.38 7.29
CA VAL A 95 -0.60 -12.41 8.66
C VAL A 95 0.46 -12.92 9.64
N SER A 96 0.74 -12.11 10.67
CA SER A 96 1.58 -12.50 11.80
C SER A 96 0.74 -12.62 13.07
N TYR A 97 1.21 -13.41 14.03
CA TYR A 97 0.56 -13.60 15.32
C TYR A 97 1.58 -13.73 16.44
N LEU A 98 1.16 -13.34 17.64
CA LEU A 98 1.90 -13.61 18.85
C LEU A 98 1.71 -15.09 19.24
N ALA A 99 2.80 -15.85 19.38
CA ALA A 99 2.78 -17.26 19.73
C ALA A 99 3.19 -17.49 21.19
N ASP A 100 2.61 -18.51 21.81
CA ASP A 100 3.07 -19.05 23.10
C ASP A 100 4.36 -19.89 22.92
N GLU A 101 4.85 -20.49 24.00
CA GLU A 101 6.05 -21.34 23.99
C GLU A 101 5.89 -22.60 23.12
N ASN A 102 4.66 -23.03 22.86
CA ASN A 102 4.34 -24.17 22.02
C ASN A 102 4.06 -23.79 20.56
N GLY A 103 4.11 -22.50 20.23
CA GLY A 103 3.83 -21.99 18.90
C GLY A 103 2.34 -21.72 18.61
N ASN A 104 1.45 -21.87 19.60
CA ASN A 104 0.04 -21.59 19.43
C ASN A 104 -0.24 -20.09 19.53
N PRO A 105 -1.27 -19.57 18.81
CA PRO A 105 -1.68 -18.18 18.92
C PRO A 105 -2.10 -17.80 20.34
N VAL A 106 -1.54 -16.73 20.88
CA VAL A 106 -1.96 -16.13 22.13
C VAL A 106 -3.30 -15.43 21.93
N VAL A 107 -4.20 -15.59 22.90
CA VAL A 107 -5.49 -14.88 22.95
C VAL A 107 -5.50 -13.87 24.08
N ASN A 108 -6.17 -12.74 23.87
CA ASN A 108 -6.35 -11.71 24.89
C ASN A 108 -7.45 -12.09 25.90
N SER A 109 -7.72 -11.22 26.88
CA SER A 109 -8.75 -11.46 27.91
C SER A 109 -10.18 -11.52 27.36
N LYS A 110 -10.41 -11.13 26.12
CA LYS A 110 -11.69 -11.26 25.42
C LYS A 110 -11.80 -12.53 24.57
N GLY A 111 -10.74 -13.35 24.53
CA GLY A 111 -10.66 -14.55 23.70
C GLY A 111 -10.26 -14.29 22.25
N GLU A 112 -9.88 -13.07 21.89
CA GLU A 112 -9.45 -12.68 20.55
C GLU A 112 -7.98 -13.07 20.35
N LYS A 113 -7.63 -13.63 19.19
CA LYS A 113 -6.24 -13.93 18.83
C LYS A 113 -5.46 -12.63 18.63
N LEU A 114 -4.26 -12.59 19.18
CA LEU A 114 -3.32 -11.49 18.93
C LEU A 114 -2.60 -11.72 17.59
N SER A 115 -3.26 -11.30 16.51
CA SER A 115 -2.78 -11.45 15.13
C SER A 115 -3.14 -10.24 14.29
N GLY A 116 -2.39 -10.04 13.19
CA GLY A 116 -2.66 -8.97 12.24
C GLY A 116 -1.71 -8.99 11.04
N GLY A 117 -2.11 -8.40 9.95
CA GLY A 117 -1.25 -8.24 8.77
C GLY A 117 -0.19 -7.16 8.98
N LEU A 118 -0.55 -6.09 9.66
CA LEU A 118 0.34 -4.94 9.87
C LEU A 118 0.58 -4.67 11.34
N LEU A 119 -0.47 -4.56 12.15
CA LEU A 119 -0.35 -4.32 13.58
C LEU A 119 -1.04 -5.43 14.38
N ILE A 120 -0.39 -5.79 15.49
CA ILE A 120 -0.94 -6.68 16.51
C ILE A 120 -1.19 -5.85 17.76
N ILE A 121 -2.45 -5.48 17.97
CA ILE A 121 -2.87 -4.63 19.08
C ILE A 121 -3.75 -5.45 20.04
N ASP A 122 -3.42 -5.43 21.33
CA ASP A 122 -4.28 -6.00 22.35
C ASP A 122 -5.45 -5.04 22.69
N SER A 123 -6.57 -5.22 21.99
CA SER A 123 -7.78 -4.40 22.15
C SER A 123 -8.30 -4.42 23.59
N SER A 124 -8.04 -5.49 24.34
CA SER A 124 -8.49 -5.65 25.72
C SER A 124 -7.74 -4.72 26.69
N LYS A 125 -6.51 -4.34 26.38
CA LYS A 125 -5.68 -3.44 27.20
C LYS A 125 -5.76 -1.98 26.75
N LEU A 126 -6.22 -1.71 25.53
CA LEU A 126 -6.18 -0.38 24.91
C LEU A 126 -6.83 0.68 25.81
N VAL A 127 -8.08 0.47 26.27
CA VAL A 127 -8.79 1.42 27.12
C VAL A 127 -8.05 1.69 28.43
N SER A 128 -7.45 0.69 29.05
CA SER A 128 -6.70 0.85 30.30
C SER A 128 -5.40 1.61 30.11
N ILE A 129 -4.67 1.36 29.02
CA ILE A 129 -3.46 2.11 28.64
C ILE A 129 -3.78 3.58 28.47
N LEU A 130 -4.85 3.89 27.73
CA LEU A 130 -5.24 5.27 27.43
C LEU A 130 -5.69 6.04 28.66
N THR A 131 -6.61 5.45 29.42
CA THR A 131 -7.13 6.11 30.64
C THR A 131 -6.05 6.23 31.71
N GLY A 132 -5.20 5.21 31.83
CA GLY A 132 -4.12 5.21 32.84
C GLY A 132 -2.97 6.16 32.52
N THR A 133 -2.65 6.34 31.23
CA THR A 133 -1.47 7.11 30.83
C THR A 133 -1.80 8.53 30.39
N LEU A 134 -2.89 8.73 29.62
CA LEU A 134 -3.17 10.02 28.95
C LEU A 134 -4.12 10.93 29.73
N LEU A 135 -5.06 10.40 30.52
CA LEU A 135 -6.18 11.19 31.05
C LEU A 135 -5.73 12.39 31.90
N VAL A 136 -4.82 12.17 32.85
CA VAL A 136 -4.37 13.21 33.79
C VAL A 136 -3.46 14.24 33.08
N PRO A 137 -2.44 13.84 32.31
CA PRO A 137 -1.62 14.79 31.55
C PRO A 137 -2.45 15.63 30.55
N LEU A 138 -3.42 15.00 29.86
CA LEU A 138 -4.31 15.69 28.95
C LEU A 138 -5.15 16.76 29.67
N ALA A 139 -5.83 16.40 30.75
CA ALA A 139 -6.63 17.36 31.52
C ALA A 139 -5.77 18.52 32.06
N SER A 140 -4.57 18.22 32.57
CA SER A 140 -3.65 19.20 33.09
C SER A 140 -3.13 20.17 32.02
N SER A 141 -2.78 19.63 30.84
CA SER A 141 -2.29 20.40 29.69
C SER A 141 -3.40 21.26 29.09
N LEU A 142 -4.64 20.79 29.05
CA LEU A 142 -5.81 21.56 28.62
C LEU A 142 -6.09 22.74 29.53
N ILE A 143 -5.99 22.55 30.85
CA ILE A 143 -6.25 23.64 31.84
C ILE A 143 -5.16 24.69 31.79
N ARG A 144 -3.90 24.29 31.68
CA ARG A 144 -2.75 25.19 31.73
C ARG A 144 -2.36 25.75 30.36
N GLN A 145 -2.87 25.19 29.27
CA GLN A 145 -2.47 25.55 27.91
C GLN A 145 -0.95 25.38 27.68
N GLU A 146 -0.35 24.42 28.39
CA GLU A 146 1.06 24.06 28.32
C GLU A 146 1.20 22.53 28.33
N ASP A 147 2.31 21.99 27.83
CA ASP A 147 2.62 20.58 27.95
C ASP A 147 2.98 20.23 29.41
N VAL A 148 2.04 19.72 30.15
CA VAL A 148 2.22 19.25 31.53
C VAL A 148 2.42 17.74 31.55
N GLY A 149 3.40 17.27 30.74
CA GLY A 149 3.72 15.84 30.61
C GLY A 149 2.84 15.06 29.63
N LEU A 150 2.04 15.76 28.81
CA LEU A 150 1.18 15.12 27.81
C LEU A 150 2.02 14.48 26.69
N SER A 151 3.03 15.17 26.17
CA SER A 151 3.95 14.62 25.18
C SER A 151 4.64 13.34 25.67
N LYS A 152 5.15 13.34 26.92
CA LYS A 152 5.74 12.14 27.53
C LYS A 152 4.72 10.99 27.71
N ALA A 153 3.47 11.34 28.03
CA ALA A 153 2.39 10.36 28.16
C ALA A 153 2.04 9.74 26.79
N VAL A 154 1.99 10.56 25.73
CA VAL A 154 1.79 10.11 24.35
C VAL A 154 2.90 9.16 23.91
N TYR A 155 4.16 9.53 24.09
CA TYR A 155 5.31 8.66 23.80
C TYR A 155 5.17 7.28 24.47
N LYS A 156 4.89 7.26 25.78
CA LYS A 156 4.71 6.01 26.54
C LYS A 156 3.49 5.20 26.05
N THR A 157 2.42 5.88 25.70
CA THR A 157 1.21 5.20 25.18
C THR A 157 1.52 4.50 23.87
N VAL A 158 2.20 5.16 22.94
CA VAL A 158 2.64 4.56 21.67
C VAL A 158 3.51 3.33 21.95
N GLN A 159 4.50 3.44 22.81
CA GLN A 159 5.35 2.31 23.18
C GLN A 159 4.56 1.13 23.73
N GLN A 160 3.58 1.37 24.62
CA GLN A 160 2.76 0.32 25.21
C GLN A 160 1.84 -0.36 24.20
N VAL A 161 1.22 0.44 23.32
CA VAL A 161 0.28 -0.09 22.30
C VAL A 161 1.00 -0.98 21.30
N PHE A 162 2.22 -0.61 20.87
CA PHE A 162 3.00 -1.32 19.86
C PHE A 162 4.05 -2.29 20.39
N SER A 163 4.13 -2.46 21.70
CA SER A 163 5.13 -3.30 22.37
C SER A 163 5.16 -4.76 21.89
N ILE A 164 4.04 -5.29 21.38
CA ILE A 164 3.98 -6.67 20.86
C ILE A 164 4.93 -6.84 19.67
N GLN A 165 5.08 -5.81 18.84
CA GLN A 165 5.88 -5.83 17.61
C GLN A 165 7.23 -5.11 17.76
N ALA A 166 7.68 -4.85 18.97
CA ALA A 166 8.99 -4.25 19.20
C ALA A 166 10.13 -5.19 18.78
N SER A 167 11.23 -4.59 18.31
CA SER A 167 12.50 -5.28 18.04
C SER A 167 13.57 -4.87 19.05
N ASP A 168 14.50 -5.79 19.31
CA ASP A 168 15.64 -5.55 20.19
C ASP A 168 16.81 -4.85 19.45
N LYS A 169 17.88 -4.57 20.19
CA LYS A 169 19.09 -3.91 19.66
C LYS A 169 19.86 -4.74 18.61
N ASN A 170 19.53 -6.01 18.45
CA ASN A 170 20.09 -6.90 17.43
C ASN A 170 19.21 -6.97 16.18
N GLY A 171 18.09 -6.27 16.18
CA GLY A 171 17.13 -6.31 15.06
C GLY A 171 16.20 -7.52 15.07
N ASN A 172 16.04 -8.20 16.20
CA ASN A 172 15.16 -9.36 16.32
C ASN A 172 13.86 -8.98 17.04
N PRO A 173 12.72 -9.60 16.69
CA PRO A 173 11.48 -9.43 17.45
C PRO A 173 11.68 -9.75 18.94
N VAL A 174 11.23 -8.85 19.83
CA VAL A 174 11.29 -9.07 21.29
C VAL A 174 10.35 -10.19 21.71
N ASN A 175 9.22 -10.33 21.02
CA ASN A 175 8.21 -11.33 21.31
C ASN A 175 8.25 -12.46 20.28
N ASN A 176 7.71 -13.62 20.63
CA ASN A 176 7.64 -14.79 19.74
C ASN A 176 6.58 -14.57 18.67
N LEU A 177 6.91 -13.75 17.66
CA LEU A 177 6.06 -13.52 16.50
C LEU A 177 6.26 -14.64 15.47
N LYS A 178 5.15 -15.12 14.92
CA LYS A 178 5.12 -16.10 13.84
C LYS A 178 4.31 -15.52 12.69
N THR A 179 4.68 -15.88 11.46
CA THR A 179 3.94 -15.53 10.24
C THR A 179 3.27 -16.79 9.71
N VAL A 180 2.03 -16.66 9.26
CA VAL A 180 1.32 -17.75 8.59
C VAL A 180 2.03 -18.07 7.28
N SER A 181 2.36 -19.33 7.05
CA SER A 181 2.97 -19.80 5.81
C SER A 181 2.02 -20.72 5.03
N TYR A 182 2.16 -20.72 3.73
CA TYR A 182 1.33 -21.50 2.80
C TYR A 182 2.23 -22.41 1.96
N ASP A 183 2.40 -23.65 2.40
CA ASP A 183 3.26 -24.63 1.72
C ASP A 183 2.54 -25.37 0.57
N CYS A 184 1.56 -24.73 -0.03
CA CYS A 184 0.71 -25.28 -1.09
C CYS A 184 0.30 -24.20 -2.09
N PRO A 185 -0.16 -24.57 -3.31
CA PRO A 185 -0.75 -23.62 -4.24
C PRO A 185 -2.06 -23.03 -3.70
N VAL A 186 -2.46 -21.87 -4.24
CA VAL A 186 -3.70 -21.17 -3.83
C VAL A 186 -4.94 -22.06 -3.94
N SER A 187 -5.00 -22.94 -4.93
CA SER A 187 -6.10 -23.91 -5.10
C SER A 187 -6.28 -24.89 -3.94
N GLU A 188 -5.21 -25.18 -3.21
CA GLU A 188 -5.21 -26.12 -2.08
C GLU A 188 -5.31 -25.43 -0.70
N MET A 189 -5.32 -24.08 -0.66
CA MET A 189 -5.56 -23.35 0.56
C MET A 189 -6.96 -23.62 1.11
N GLU A 190 -7.10 -23.63 2.43
CA GLU A 190 -8.43 -23.62 3.06
C GLU A 190 -9.23 -22.40 2.55
N GLU A 191 -10.54 -22.54 2.47
CA GLU A 191 -11.42 -21.54 1.85
C GLU A 191 -11.27 -20.15 2.50
N ASP A 192 -11.19 -20.11 3.83
CA ASP A 192 -11.03 -18.86 4.58
C ASP A 192 -9.69 -18.18 4.27
N ASP A 193 -8.60 -18.96 4.14
CA ASP A 193 -7.27 -18.45 3.81
C ASP A 193 -7.22 -17.95 2.36
N ARG A 194 -7.80 -18.69 1.43
CA ARG A 194 -7.91 -18.30 0.03
C ARG A 194 -8.74 -17.03 -0.14
N ASN A 195 -9.87 -16.91 0.57
CA ASN A 195 -10.71 -15.72 0.56
C ASN A 195 -9.99 -14.52 1.20
N TYR A 196 -9.20 -14.74 2.28
CA TYR A 196 -8.36 -13.71 2.85
C TYR A 196 -7.31 -13.24 1.83
N PHE A 197 -6.61 -14.17 1.19
CA PHE A 197 -5.61 -13.86 0.17
C PHE A 197 -6.20 -13.02 -0.97
N TYR A 198 -7.33 -13.42 -1.56
CA TYR A 198 -7.96 -12.67 -2.63
C TYR A 198 -8.53 -11.31 -2.20
N ARG A 199 -8.89 -11.15 -0.95
CA ARG A 199 -9.32 -9.86 -0.41
C ARG A 199 -8.13 -8.90 -0.22
N MET A 200 -7.01 -9.42 0.30
CA MET A 200 -5.82 -8.61 0.60
C MET A 200 -4.97 -8.35 -0.64
N ILE A 201 -4.95 -9.28 -1.56
CA ILE A 201 -4.30 -9.16 -2.87
C ILE A 201 -5.38 -9.37 -3.92
N PRO A 202 -6.13 -8.31 -4.29
CA PRO A 202 -7.31 -8.44 -5.15
C PRO A 202 -6.96 -8.76 -6.60
N MET A 203 -6.22 -9.85 -6.80
CA MET A 203 -5.75 -10.37 -8.07
C MET A 203 -6.60 -11.54 -8.58
N GLN A 204 -7.89 -11.53 -8.28
CA GLN A 204 -8.80 -12.63 -8.63
C GLN A 204 -8.84 -12.89 -10.14
N SER A 205 -8.69 -11.85 -10.97
CA SER A 205 -8.60 -12.00 -12.43
C SER A 205 -7.33 -12.72 -12.90
N ILE A 206 -6.26 -12.77 -12.12
CA ILE A 206 -5.04 -13.50 -12.47
C ILE A 206 -5.31 -15.01 -12.47
N LYS A 207 -6.11 -15.51 -11.55
CA LYS A 207 -6.45 -16.92 -11.48
C LYS A 207 -7.08 -17.45 -12.76
N ASP A 208 -7.88 -16.62 -13.44
CA ASP A 208 -8.57 -17.01 -14.68
C ASP A 208 -7.60 -17.15 -15.86
N GLN A 209 -6.46 -16.46 -15.80
CA GLN A 209 -5.40 -16.49 -16.82
C GLN A 209 -4.31 -17.51 -16.51
N VAL A 210 -3.93 -17.62 -15.23
CA VAL A 210 -2.77 -18.39 -14.78
C VAL A 210 -3.18 -19.75 -14.17
N GLY A 211 -4.36 -19.81 -13.56
CA GLY A 211 -4.85 -20.94 -12.77
C GLY A 211 -4.36 -20.90 -11.31
N GLU A 212 -5.26 -21.19 -10.38
CA GLU A 212 -4.92 -21.19 -8.93
C GLU A 212 -3.84 -22.21 -8.57
N ASP A 213 -3.75 -23.33 -9.31
CA ASP A 213 -2.71 -24.35 -9.14
C ASP A 213 -1.29 -23.85 -9.42
N ASN A 214 -1.16 -22.76 -10.19
CA ASN A 214 0.11 -22.17 -10.55
C ASN A 214 0.46 -20.94 -9.68
N LEU A 215 -0.39 -20.58 -8.72
CA LEU A 215 -0.17 -19.44 -7.82
C LEU A 215 0.26 -19.92 -6.44
N TYR A 216 1.33 -19.34 -5.92
CA TYR A 216 1.88 -19.59 -4.59
C TYR A 216 2.10 -18.25 -3.89
N VAL A 217 1.97 -18.21 -2.56
CA VAL A 217 2.18 -16.99 -1.77
C VAL A 217 3.30 -17.24 -0.77
N PHE A 218 4.38 -16.51 -0.90
CA PHE A 218 5.44 -16.50 0.09
C PHE A 218 5.18 -15.40 1.11
N ALA A 219 4.50 -15.74 2.20
CA ALA A 219 4.30 -14.81 3.30
C ALA A 219 5.58 -14.67 4.14
N PHE A 220 5.92 -13.44 4.50
CA PHE A 220 7.11 -13.11 5.28
C PHE A 220 6.77 -12.14 6.43
N PRO A 221 7.57 -12.12 7.52
CA PRO A 221 7.31 -11.26 8.66
C PRO A 221 7.56 -9.78 8.33
N LEU A 222 6.63 -8.90 8.72
CA LEU A 222 6.88 -7.46 8.68
C LEU A 222 7.92 -7.03 9.73
N ILE A 223 7.92 -7.69 10.90
CA ILE A 223 8.91 -7.45 11.96
C ILE A 223 9.99 -8.52 11.82
N GLY A 224 11.08 -8.17 11.15
CA GLY A 224 12.15 -9.13 10.84
C GLY A 224 13.26 -8.53 10.00
N ASP A 225 14.04 -9.41 9.40
CA ASP A 225 15.16 -9.09 8.52
C ASP A 225 14.83 -9.55 7.08
N PRO A 226 14.89 -8.65 6.08
CA PRO A 226 14.67 -9.03 4.69
C PRO A 226 15.71 -10.03 4.17
N MET A 227 16.95 -10.01 4.67
CA MET A 227 17.98 -10.97 4.27
C MET A 227 17.64 -12.39 4.79
N GLU A 228 17.20 -12.53 6.05
CA GLU A 228 16.72 -13.81 6.58
C GLU A 228 15.44 -14.30 5.84
N SER A 229 14.59 -13.36 5.41
CA SER A 229 13.41 -13.69 4.60
C SER A 229 13.80 -14.17 3.20
N ALA A 230 14.88 -13.65 2.62
CA ALA A 230 15.41 -14.09 1.34
C ALA A 230 15.97 -15.53 1.39
N GLU A 231 16.61 -15.92 2.49
CA GLU A 231 17.05 -17.31 2.71
C GLU A 231 15.86 -18.28 2.72
N LYS A 232 14.78 -17.91 3.41
CA LYS A 232 13.53 -18.69 3.41
C LYS A 232 12.83 -18.71 2.05
N LEU A 233 12.94 -17.62 1.29
CA LEU A 233 12.43 -17.60 -0.09
C LEU A 233 13.18 -18.59 -0.98
N ASP A 234 14.49 -18.73 -0.84
CA ASP A 234 15.26 -19.73 -1.58
C ASP A 234 14.76 -21.15 -1.28
N GLU A 235 14.56 -21.49 -0.01
CA GLU A 235 13.98 -22.77 0.40
C GLU A 235 12.58 -22.96 -0.18
N TYR A 236 11.76 -21.90 -0.17
CA TYR A 236 10.39 -21.92 -0.70
C TYR A 236 10.37 -22.15 -2.22
N ILE A 237 11.27 -21.51 -2.96
CA ILE A 237 11.44 -21.73 -4.41
C ILE A 237 11.75 -23.20 -4.69
N GLN A 238 12.68 -23.81 -3.94
CA GLN A 238 13.00 -25.23 -4.12
C GLN A 238 11.79 -26.13 -3.81
N MET A 239 11.04 -25.83 -2.77
CA MET A 239 9.80 -26.55 -2.43
C MET A 239 8.77 -26.48 -3.56
N VAL A 240 8.51 -25.29 -4.12
CA VAL A 240 7.58 -25.11 -5.24
C VAL A 240 8.04 -25.87 -6.48
N LYS A 241 9.34 -25.79 -6.82
CA LYS A 241 9.92 -26.54 -7.93
C LYS A 241 9.73 -28.04 -7.76
N GLU A 242 9.99 -28.59 -6.58
CA GLU A 242 9.79 -30.01 -6.28
C GLU A 242 8.32 -30.42 -6.38
N GLN A 243 7.40 -29.65 -5.80
CA GLN A 243 5.97 -29.92 -5.84
C GLN A 243 5.42 -29.94 -7.27
N ARG A 244 5.88 -29.02 -8.10
CA ARG A 244 5.39 -28.86 -9.48
C ARG A 244 6.19 -29.67 -10.50
N GLY A 245 7.36 -30.20 -10.14
CA GLY A 245 8.24 -30.95 -11.04
C GLY A 245 8.80 -30.07 -12.16
N VAL A 246 9.15 -28.82 -11.85
CA VAL A 246 9.68 -27.82 -12.79
C VAL A 246 11.06 -27.35 -12.36
N ASP A 247 11.84 -26.83 -13.32
CA ASP A 247 13.18 -26.32 -13.04
C ASP A 247 13.19 -24.83 -12.66
N LYS A 248 12.13 -24.09 -13.03
CA LYS A 248 12.05 -22.63 -12.84
C LYS A 248 10.69 -22.19 -12.34
N VAL A 249 10.66 -21.02 -11.67
CA VAL A 249 9.46 -20.34 -11.23
C VAL A 249 9.42 -18.90 -11.74
N ASN A 250 8.24 -18.28 -11.75
CA ASN A 250 8.11 -16.85 -11.87
C ASN A 250 8.05 -16.24 -10.46
N ILE A 251 8.53 -14.99 -10.31
CA ILE A 251 8.39 -14.19 -9.09
C ILE A 251 7.56 -12.95 -9.44
N ALA A 252 6.48 -12.74 -8.72
CA ALA A 252 5.68 -11.52 -8.78
C ALA A 252 5.79 -10.78 -7.44
N THR A 253 6.36 -9.58 -7.44
CA THR A 253 6.50 -8.77 -6.23
C THR A 253 5.43 -7.69 -6.19
N ILE A 254 4.93 -7.42 -4.99
CA ILE A 254 3.97 -6.34 -4.78
C ILE A 254 4.53 -5.45 -3.66
N SER A 255 4.64 -4.14 -3.91
CA SER A 255 4.99 -3.18 -2.85
C SER A 255 6.22 -3.64 -2.03
N LEU A 256 6.05 -3.84 -0.71
CA LEU A 256 7.09 -4.32 0.21
C LEU A 256 7.77 -5.62 -0.25
N GLY A 257 7.09 -6.48 -1.01
CA GLY A 257 7.68 -7.70 -1.58
C GLY A 257 8.91 -7.43 -2.46
N GLY A 258 9.05 -6.21 -2.99
CA GLY A 258 10.24 -5.77 -3.71
C GLY A 258 11.51 -5.80 -2.87
N THR A 259 11.42 -5.53 -1.56
CA THR A 259 12.58 -5.60 -0.65
C THR A 259 13.08 -7.04 -0.48
N ILE A 260 12.16 -8.01 -0.48
CA ILE A 260 12.53 -9.43 -0.38
C ILE A 260 13.18 -9.93 -1.67
N LEU A 261 12.70 -9.48 -2.83
CA LEU A 261 13.37 -9.75 -4.10
C LEU A 261 14.78 -9.15 -4.13
N THR A 262 14.93 -7.89 -3.70
CA THR A 262 16.24 -7.21 -3.63
C THR A 262 17.22 -8.01 -2.76
N ALA A 263 16.78 -8.46 -1.59
CA ALA A 263 17.58 -9.30 -0.69
C ALA A 263 17.92 -10.68 -1.32
N TYR A 264 16.95 -11.30 -2.00
CA TYR A 264 17.16 -12.59 -2.67
C TYR A 264 18.19 -12.50 -3.82
N LEU A 265 18.12 -11.45 -4.62
CA LEU A 265 19.07 -11.24 -5.70
C LEU A 265 20.50 -11.03 -5.14
N GLU A 266 20.64 -10.35 -4.02
CA GLU A 266 21.93 -10.20 -3.33
C GLU A 266 22.43 -11.53 -2.77
N LEU A 267 21.58 -12.30 -2.13
CA LEU A 267 21.90 -13.63 -1.60
C LEU A 267 22.46 -14.57 -2.68
N LYS A 268 21.89 -14.50 -3.89
CA LYS A 268 22.20 -15.40 -5.00
C LYS A 268 23.21 -14.82 -6.00
N LYS A 269 23.74 -13.60 -5.83
CA LYS A 269 24.56 -12.89 -6.83
C LYS A 269 25.82 -13.61 -7.27
N ASP A 270 26.39 -14.41 -6.40
CA ASP A 270 27.62 -15.16 -6.63
C ASP A 270 27.42 -16.69 -6.71
N VAL A 271 26.15 -17.13 -6.66
CA VAL A 271 25.78 -18.54 -6.76
C VAL A 271 25.54 -18.88 -8.23
N THR A 272 26.30 -19.85 -8.72
CA THR A 272 26.13 -20.38 -10.08
C THR A 272 25.88 -21.89 -10.07
N ASN A 273 25.14 -22.36 -11.05
CA ASN A 273 24.97 -23.78 -11.29
C ASN A 273 26.24 -24.40 -11.93
N THR A 274 26.20 -25.69 -12.22
CA THR A 274 27.30 -26.42 -12.86
C THR A 274 27.67 -25.91 -14.26
N LYS A 275 26.79 -25.12 -14.89
CA LYS A 275 27.00 -24.49 -16.21
C LYS A 275 27.51 -23.06 -16.10
N GLY A 276 27.66 -22.53 -14.88
CA GLY A 276 28.04 -21.13 -14.64
C GLY A 276 26.89 -20.14 -14.83
N GLU A 277 25.64 -20.61 -14.81
CA GLU A 277 24.45 -19.75 -14.90
C GLU A 277 24.05 -19.25 -13.52
N TYR A 278 23.76 -17.95 -13.41
CA TYR A 278 23.22 -17.32 -12.20
C TYR A 278 21.68 -17.40 -12.19
N TYR A 279 21.08 -17.37 -11.02
CA TYR A 279 19.62 -17.30 -10.84
C TYR A 279 18.86 -18.36 -11.66
N GLU A 280 19.38 -19.58 -11.75
CA GLU A 280 18.86 -20.66 -12.60
C GLU A 280 17.41 -21.03 -12.29
N ASP A 281 16.95 -20.72 -11.08
CA ASP A 281 15.61 -21.02 -10.59
C ASP A 281 14.53 -20.06 -11.12
N ILE A 282 14.93 -18.91 -11.69
CA ILE A 282 14.01 -17.85 -12.09
C ILE A 282 13.75 -17.85 -13.60
N ASN A 283 12.47 -17.78 -13.96
CA ASN A 283 12.02 -17.64 -15.36
C ASN A 283 11.65 -16.20 -15.70
N ARG A 284 10.90 -15.52 -14.82
CA ARG A 284 10.45 -14.12 -14.98
C ARG A 284 10.35 -13.45 -13.63
N VAL A 285 10.52 -12.12 -13.66
CA VAL A 285 10.24 -11.22 -12.53
C VAL A 285 9.21 -10.20 -12.98
N ILE A 286 8.15 -10.04 -12.22
CA ILE A 286 7.09 -9.06 -12.44
C ILE A 286 6.97 -8.19 -11.19
N ASN A 287 7.44 -6.96 -11.27
CA ASN A 287 7.39 -5.98 -10.19
C ASN A 287 6.12 -5.15 -10.33
N VAL A 288 5.23 -5.25 -9.35
CA VAL A 288 3.97 -4.52 -9.33
C VAL A 288 4.04 -3.48 -8.22
N VAL A 289 4.21 -2.22 -8.58
CA VAL A 289 4.42 -1.09 -7.65
C VAL A 289 5.41 -1.45 -6.53
N ALA A 290 6.49 -2.12 -6.90
CA ALA A 290 7.43 -2.74 -5.96
C ALA A 290 8.37 -1.71 -5.32
N CYS A 291 8.59 -1.83 -4.01
CA CYS A 291 9.53 -1.02 -3.25
C CYS A 291 10.95 -1.58 -3.43
N LEU A 292 11.60 -1.24 -4.56
CA LEU A 292 12.91 -1.79 -4.93
C LEU A 292 14.06 -0.95 -4.38
N GLN A 293 13.91 0.38 -4.32
CA GLN A 293 14.91 1.33 -3.85
C GLN A 293 14.49 2.11 -2.60
N GLY A 294 13.33 1.80 -2.04
CA GLY A 294 12.75 2.50 -0.90
C GLY A 294 11.64 3.47 -1.28
N THR A 295 11.23 4.31 -0.34
CA THR A 295 10.28 5.39 -0.51
C THR A 295 10.67 6.59 0.34
N ASP A 296 10.55 7.79 -0.22
CA ASP A 296 10.87 9.05 0.45
C ASP A 296 10.02 9.29 1.71
N ILE A 297 8.82 8.70 1.78
CA ILE A 297 8.01 8.70 2.99
C ILE A 297 8.82 8.16 4.18
N MET A 298 9.50 7.03 4.01
CA MET A 298 10.31 6.45 5.08
C MET A 298 11.55 7.29 5.38
N GLY A 299 12.19 7.85 4.36
CA GLY A 299 13.31 8.78 4.53
C GLY A 299 12.91 10.00 5.37
N ASP A 300 11.83 10.67 4.99
CA ASP A 300 11.31 11.84 5.72
C ASP A 300 10.87 11.48 7.14
N PHE A 301 10.24 10.31 7.33
CA PHE A 301 9.79 9.86 8.63
C PHE A 301 10.96 9.67 9.62
N TYR A 302 11.99 8.93 9.20
CA TYR A 302 13.19 8.73 10.02
C TYR A 302 13.94 10.05 10.29
N LEU A 303 14.00 10.92 9.29
CA LEU A 303 14.64 12.24 9.43
C LEU A 303 13.76 13.27 10.16
N ARG A 304 12.48 12.97 10.41
CA ARG A 304 11.46 13.91 10.89
C ARG A 304 11.36 15.17 10.01
N ASN A 305 11.44 14.94 8.71
CA ASN A 305 11.40 15.99 7.70
C ASN A 305 9.95 16.30 7.31
N PHE A 306 9.21 16.98 8.22
CA PHE A 306 7.79 17.29 8.06
C PHE A 306 7.57 18.76 7.76
N ASP A 307 6.62 19.07 6.89
CA ASP A 307 6.09 20.43 6.76
C ASP A 307 5.02 20.69 7.82
N ILE A 308 5.39 21.52 8.77
CA ILE A 308 4.55 21.94 9.89
C ILE A 308 4.45 23.45 9.98
N SER A 309 4.72 24.15 8.86
CA SER A 309 4.50 25.58 8.74
C SER A 309 3.02 25.91 8.97
N ASP A 310 2.75 27.14 9.46
CA ASP A 310 1.36 27.59 9.65
C ASP A 310 0.62 27.64 8.30
N GLU A 311 1.32 28.02 7.24
CA GLU A 311 0.78 28.08 5.90
C GLU A 311 0.29 26.70 5.47
N PHE A 312 1.16 25.70 5.50
CA PHE A 312 0.77 24.33 5.12
C PHE A 312 -0.33 23.76 6.03
N LEU A 313 -0.15 23.81 7.37
CA LEU A 313 -1.10 23.19 8.29
C LEU A 313 -2.52 23.77 8.23
N TYR A 314 -2.66 25.10 8.08
CA TYR A 314 -3.97 25.76 8.11
C TYR A 314 -4.57 26.04 6.75
N HIS A 315 -3.76 26.21 5.70
CA HIS A 315 -4.25 26.54 4.37
C HIS A 315 -4.33 25.34 3.43
N ASP A 316 -3.45 24.34 3.61
CA ASP A 316 -3.38 23.17 2.73
C ASP A 316 -3.87 21.91 3.44
N TYR A 317 -3.18 21.50 4.52
CA TYR A 317 -3.40 20.22 5.16
C TYR A 317 -4.75 20.10 5.86
N LEU A 318 -5.10 21.08 6.70
CA LEU A 318 -6.35 21.01 7.47
C LEU A 318 -7.61 21.05 6.60
N PRO A 319 -7.73 21.91 5.57
CA PRO A 319 -8.85 21.86 4.64
C PRO A 319 -8.96 20.49 3.97
N MET A 320 -7.86 19.93 3.47
CA MET A 320 -7.80 18.66 2.78
C MET A 320 -8.29 17.49 3.65
N VAL A 321 -7.83 17.38 4.91
CA VAL A 321 -8.26 16.29 5.81
C VAL A 321 -9.65 16.52 6.42
N MET A 322 -10.24 17.70 6.23
CA MET A 322 -11.58 18.04 6.71
C MET A 322 -12.66 17.96 5.64
N GLU A 323 -12.33 17.69 4.40
CA GLU A 323 -13.33 17.53 3.34
C GLU A 323 -14.33 16.44 3.72
N GLU A 324 -15.64 16.78 3.65
CA GLU A 324 -16.73 15.90 4.13
C GLU A 324 -16.81 14.59 3.33
N ASN A 325 -16.36 14.61 2.09
CA ASN A 325 -16.32 13.44 1.21
C ASN A 325 -15.06 12.58 1.41
N ASN A 326 -14.14 13.03 2.25
CA ASN A 326 -12.97 12.27 2.63
C ASN A 326 -13.33 11.37 3.82
N GLY A 327 -13.15 10.05 3.74
CA GLY A 327 -13.38 9.10 4.84
C GLY A 327 -12.63 9.44 6.14
N TYR A 328 -11.75 10.45 6.09
CA TYR A 328 -10.97 11.02 7.19
C TYR A 328 -11.54 12.29 7.81
N SER A 329 -12.76 12.70 7.45
CA SER A 329 -13.38 13.89 8.03
C SER A 329 -13.37 13.85 9.57
N THR A 330 -13.60 12.69 10.18
CA THR A 330 -13.49 12.49 11.63
C THR A 330 -12.08 12.77 12.15
N TYR A 331 -11.06 12.35 11.43
CA TYR A 331 -9.64 12.57 11.74
C TYR A 331 -9.27 14.04 11.56
N GLY A 332 -9.66 14.66 10.45
CA GLY A 332 -9.48 16.07 10.19
C GLY A 332 -10.16 16.95 11.24
N HIS A 333 -11.40 16.62 11.60
CA HIS A 333 -12.12 17.29 12.68
C HIS A 333 -11.38 17.19 14.02
N LEU A 334 -10.74 16.06 14.29
CA LEU A 334 -9.99 15.86 15.51
C LEU A 334 -8.67 16.65 15.52
N ILE A 335 -7.92 16.65 14.41
CA ILE A 335 -6.72 17.51 14.26
C ILE A 335 -7.12 18.98 14.44
N ASN A 336 -8.19 19.43 13.81
CA ASN A 336 -8.73 20.78 13.95
C ASN A 336 -9.08 21.10 15.43
N VAL A 337 -9.72 20.16 16.12
CA VAL A 337 -10.01 20.32 17.56
C VAL A 337 -8.72 20.43 18.36
N LEU A 338 -7.70 19.61 18.10
CA LEU A 338 -6.42 19.67 18.79
C LEU A 338 -5.69 20.98 18.53
N LEU A 339 -5.64 21.45 17.29
CA LEU A 339 -5.02 22.72 16.91
C LEU A 339 -5.75 23.94 17.53
N ARG A 340 -7.08 23.84 17.74
CA ARG A 340 -7.87 24.90 18.40
C ARG A 340 -7.79 24.88 19.93
N ILE A 341 -7.61 23.70 20.51
CA ILE A 341 -7.62 23.50 21.96
C ILE A 341 -6.23 23.75 22.56
N PHE A 342 -5.17 23.37 21.83
CA PHE A 342 -3.80 23.51 22.28
C PHE A 342 -3.05 24.62 21.55
N PRO A 343 -2.16 25.33 22.25
CA PRO A 343 -1.14 26.15 21.57
C PRO A 343 -0.34 25.28 20.60
N LYS A 344 0.02 25.79 19.43
CA LYS A 344 0.79 25.10 18.40
C LYS A 344 2.03 24.38 18.96
N LYS A 345 2.74 25.01 19.90
CA LYS A 345 3.89 24.43 20.59
C LYS A 345 3.56 23.11 21.29
N VAL A 346 2.37 23.00 21.91
CA VAL A 346 1.94 21.79 22.60
C VAL A 346 1.55 20.72 21.58
N PHE A 347 0.80 21.09 20.56
CA PHE A 347 0.45 20.17 19.46
C PHE A 347 1.71 19.57 18.81
N TYR A 348 2.69 20.42 18.53
CA TYR A 348 3.97 20.00 17.98
C TYR A 348 4.73 19.01 18.87
N ALA A 349 4.80 19.29 20.17
CA ALA A 349 5.44 18.39 21.14
C ALA A 349 4.74 17.02 21.20
N ILE A 350 3.41 17.00 21.08
CA ILE A 350 2.61 15.78 21.02
C ILE A 350 2.93 14.97 19.75
N LEU A 351 2.90 15.63 18.59
CA LEU A 351 3.20 14.99 17.30
C LEU A 351 4.61 14.38 17.30
N THR A 352 5.60 15.17 17.71
CA THR A 352 6.99 14.70 17.79
C THR A 352 7.13 13.50 18.73
N SER A 353 6.46 13.54 19.89
CA SER A 353 6.51 12.42 20.85
C SER A 353 5.81 11.16 20.36
N ALA A 354 4.75 11.29 19.57
CA ALA A 354 4.12 10.15 18.92
C ALA A 354 5.05 9.50 17.88
N VAL A 355 5.68 10.32 17.04
CA VAL A 355 6.68 9.88 16.05
C VAL A 355 7.88 9.22 16.74
N ASP A 356 8.40 9.83 17.82
CA ASP A 356 9.51 9.25 18.59
C ASP A 356 9.14 7.91 19.22
N GLY A 357 7.94 7.81 19.77
CA GLY A 357 7.43 6.55 20.33
C GLY A 357 7.37 5.42 19.31
N LEU A 358 7.00 5.74 18.06
CA LEU A 358 7.00 4.75 16.98
C LEU A 358 8.39 4.38 16.51
N LEU A 359 9.23 5.39 16.26
CA LEU A 359 10.61 5.18 15.86
C LEU A 359 11.29 4.24 16.85
N ASP A 360 11.21 4.56 18.14
CA ASP A 360 11.90 3.80 19.19
C ASP A 360 11.32 2.38 19.40
N THR A 361 10.03 2.19 19.11
CA THR A 361 9.36 0.91 19.40
C THR A 361 9.35 -0.03 18.21
N LEU A 362 9.03 0.49 17.01
CA LEU A 362 8.81 -0.33 15.83
C LEU A 362 9.92 -0.22 14.79
N LEU A 363 10.44 0.99 14.54
CA LEU A 363 11.15 1.26 13.31
C LEU A 363 12.67 1.18 13.46
N LEU A 364 13.24 1.83 14.48
CA LEU A 364 14.70 1.98 14.58
C LEU A 364 15.46 0.65 14.73
N ASN A 365 14.85 -0.32 15.39
CA ASN A 365 15.49 -1.61 15.60
C ASN A 365 14.98 -2.71 14.65
N CYS A 366 14.13 -2.40 13.69
CA CYS A 366 13.57 -3.39 12.77
C CYS A 366 14.18 -3.26 11.37
N PRO A 367 15.01 -4.21 10.91
CA PRO A 367 15.66 -4.14 9.60
C PRO A 367 14.68 -4.02 8.42
N GLN A 368 13.49 -4.63 8.50
CA GLN A 368 12.49 -4.56 7.44
C GLN A 368 12.01 -3.12 7.19
N PHE A 369 11.86 -2.28 8.23
CA PHE A 369 11.51 -0.88 8.02
C PHE A 369 12.67 -0.05 7.44
N TRP A 370 13.91 -0.36 7.82
CA TRP A 370 15.08 0.27 7.23
C TRP A 370 15.25 -0.07 5.75
N SER A 371 14.79 -1.23 5.33
CA SER A 371 14.84 -1.63 3.92
C SER A 371 14.07 -0.69 3.00
N MET A 372 13.05 0.01 3.54
CA MET A 372 12.23 0.96 2.80
C MET A 372 12.80 2.39 2.78
N ILE A 373 13.92 2.68 3.47
CA ILE A 373 14.58 3.99 3.38
C ILE A 373 15.25 4.10 2.00
N PRO A 374 15.08 5.21 1.26
CA PRO A 374 15.75 5.39 -0.02
C PRO A 374 17.27 5.22 0.08
N THR A 375 17.86 4.65 -0.96
CA THR A 375 19.30 4.34 -1.00
C THR A 375 20.17 5.57 -0.74
N ASP A 376 19.82 6.71 -1.30
CA ASP A 376 20.51 7.99 -1.17
C ASP A 376 20.29 8.70 0.17
N ARG A 377 19.27 8.29 0.95
CA ARG A 377 18.98 8.86 2.28
C ARG A 377 19.52 8.03 3.44
N PHE A 378 19.99 6.81 3.17
CA PHE A 378 20.46 5.89 4.19
C PHE A 378 21.55 6.50 5.07
N ASP A 379 22.56 7.16 4.46
CA ASP A 379 23.67 7.75 5.20
C ASP A 379 23.22 8.88 6.12
N ALA A 380 22.32 9.74 5.67
CA ALA A 380 21.75 10.81 6.48
C ALA A 380 20.94 10.28 7.68
N VAL A 381 20.19 9.20 7.47
CA VAL A 381 19.47 8.53 8.56
C VAL A 381 20.46 7.88 9.53
N MET A 382 21.49 7.19 9.03
CA MET A 382 22.52 6.56 9.86
C MET A 382 23.32 7.60 10.66
N GLU A 383 23.63 8.75 10.08
CA GLU A 383 24.29 9.87 10.80
C GLU A 383 23.39 10.35 11.95
N LYS A 384 22.10 10.54 11.73
CA LYS A 384 21.14 10.96 12.76
C LYS A 384 21.05 9.98 13.93
N TYR A 385 21.11 8.68 13.64
CA TYR A 385 21.08 7.60 14.63
C TYR A 385 22.45 6.92 14.76
N SER A 386 23.51 7.72 14.80
CA SER A 386 24.91 7.25 14.75
C SER A 386 25.30 6.28 15.89
N TYR A 387 24.55 6.26 16.99
CA TYR A 387 24.75 5.25 18.03
C TYR A 387 24.57 3.81 17.50
N ILE A 388 23.74 3.59 16.45
CA ILE A 388 23.57 2.26 15.83
C ILE A 388 24.90 1.76 15.24
N SER A 389 25.71 2.66 14.66
CA SER A 389 27.01 2.31 14.08
C SER A 389 28.19 2.36 15.05
N THR A 390 28.02 3.05 16.20
CA THR A 390 29.13 3.32 17.13
C THR A 390 29.06 2.59 18.47
N ASP A 391 27.84 2.20 18.90
CA ASP A 391 27.64 1.46 20.14
C ASP A 391 27.70 -0.06 19.86
N PRO A 392 28.62 -0.81 20.50
CA PRO A 392 28.75 -2.25 20.31
C PRO A 392 27.46 -3.05 20.59
N GLU A 393 26.54 -2.54 21.40
CA GLU A 393 25.26 -3.20 21.67
C GLU A 393 24.36 -3.30 20.42
N TYR A 394 24.61 -2.48 19.41
CA TYR A 394 23.86 -2.46 18.14
C TYR A 394 24.63 -3.10 16.97
N ALA A 395 25.77 -3.75 17.22
CA ALA A 395 26.65 -4.26 16.16
C ALA A 395 25.94 -5.23 15.20
N GLU A 396 25.07 -6.12 15.71
CA GLU A 396 24.31 -7.05 14.86
C GLU A 396 23.22 -6.31 14.06
N LEU A 397 22.52 -5.35 14.65
CA LEU A 397 21.58 -4.51 13.91
C LEU A 397 22.30 -3.76 12.79
N TYR A 398 23.40 -3.08 13.10
CA TYR A 398 24.19 -2.34 12.12
C TYR A 398 24.62 -3.23 10.94
N LYS A 399 25.06 -4.45 11.22
CA LYS A 399 25.43 -5.44 10.20
C LYS A 399 24.22 -5.79 9.31
N LYS A 400 23.04 -6.05 9.88
CA LYS A 400 21.80 -6.34 9.12
C LYS A 400 21.42 -5.15 8.22
N LEU A 401 21.44 -3.93 8.76
CA LEU A 401 21.07 -2.72 8.03
C LEU A 401 22.03 -2.46 6.85
N THR A 402 23.33 -2.59 7.09
CA THR A 402 24.34 -2.39 6.03
C THR A 402 24.31 -3.50 4.99
N ALA A 403 24.02 -4.75 5.36
CA ALA A 403 23.86 -5.84 4.41
C ALA A 403 22.73 -5.56 3.42
N PHE A 404 21.57 -5.10 3.90
CA PHE A 404 20.48 -4.74 3.00
C PHE A 404 20.77 -3.46 2.18
N GLN A 405 21.46 -2.48 2.77
CA GLN A 405 21.90 -1.30 2.00
C GLN A 405 22.81 -1.70 0.82
N HIS A 406 23.73 -2.66 1.04
CA HIS A 406 24.53 -3.23 -0.05
C HIS A 406 23.66 -3.92 -1.11
N ALA A 407 22.65 -4.67 -0.69
CA ALA A 407 21.70 -5.30 -1.61
C ALA A 407 21.01 -4.28 -2.53
N LYS A 408 20.62 -3.10 -2.00
CA LYS A 408 20.04 -2.02 -2.81
C LYS A 408 21.07 -1.39 -3.77
N LEU A 409 22.29 -1.18 -3.32
CA LEU A 409 23.37 -0.63 -4.16
C LEU A 409 23.70 -1.57 -5.33
N ASP A 410 23.69 -2.88 -5.11
CA ASP A 410 24.01 -3.89 -6.10
C ASP A 410 22.78 -4.30 -6.96
N LEU A 411 21.57 -3.83 -6.64
CA LEU A 411 20.32 -4.28 -7.26
C LEU A 411 20.34 -4.18 -8.78
N ASN A 412 20.76 -3.04 -9.33
CA ASN A 412 20.77 -2.83 -10.77
C ASN A 412 21.74 -3.80 -11.49
N ASP A 413 22.87 -4.09 -10.90
CA ASP A 413 23.84 -5.03 -11.47
C ASP A 413 23.36 -6.47 -11.33
N ASN A 414 22.72 -6.82 -10.22
CA ASN A 414 22.11 -8.13 -10.02
C ASN A 414 20.96 -8.38 -11.00
N LEU A 415 20.11 -7.38 -11.25
CA LEU A 415 19.03 -7.46 -12.25
C LEU A 415 19.57 -7.56 -13.68
N LYS A 416 20.69 -6.88 -14.01
CA LYS A 416 21.36 -7.05 -15.31
C LYS A 416 21.94 -8.46 -15.46
N LYS A 417 22.58 -9.01 -14.41
CA LYS A 417 23.03 -10.41 -14.43
C LYS A 417 21.89 -11.37 -14.71
N LEU A 418 20.74 -11.18 -14.03
CA LEU A 418 19.52 -11.96 -14.23
C LEU A 418 19.02 -11.86 -15.67
N SER A 419 18.89 -10.64 -16.20
CA SER A 419 18.43 -10.39 -17.56
C SER A 419 19.37 -10.97 -18.63
N ASN A 420 20.68 -10.94 -18.40
CA ASN A 420 21.69 -11.52 -19.30
C ASN A 420 21.58 -13.06 -19.40
N GLN A 421 20.89 -13.71 -18.46
CA GLN A 421 20.54 -15.14 -18.53
C GLN A 421 19.23 -15.40 -19.28
N GLY A 422 18.65 -14.37 -19.90
CA GLY A 422 17.40 -14.45 -20.64
C GLY A 422 16.13 -14.35 -19.77
N VAL A 423 16.26 -13.98 -18.49
CA VAL A 423 15.11 -13.73 -17.62
C VAL A 423 14.53 -12.36 -17.93
N LEU A 424 13.23 -12.30 -18.19
CA LEU A 424 12.53 -11.05 -18.39
C LEU A 424 12.18 -10.43 -17.03
N VAL A 425 12.55 -9.16 -16.87
CA VAL A 425 12.21 -8.34 -15.69
C VAL A 425 11.24 -7.25 -16.15
N HIS A 426 10.02 -7.28 -15.60
CA HIS A 426 8.96 -6.32 -15.90
C HIS A 426 8.65 -5.47 -14.69
N SER A 427 8.24 -4.23 -14.91
CA SER A 427 7.78 -3.33 -13.86
C SER A 427 6.48 -2.63 -14.25
N ILE A 428 5.61 -2.45 -13.29
CA ILE A 428 4.36 -1.70 -13.40
C ILE A 428 4.41 -0.61 -12.33
N SER A 429 4.28 0.65 -12.76
CA SER A 429 4.41 1.83 -11.91
C SER A 429 3.18 2.72 -12.04
N GLY A 430 2.60 3.15 -10.91
CA GLY A 430 1.76 4.32 -10.87
C GLY A 430 2.61 5.59 -10.87
N TYR A 431 2.12 6.69 -11.42
CA TYR A 431 2.84 7.95 -11.43
C TYR A 431 1.89 9.15 -11.45
N ASN A 432 2.48 10.35 -11.32
CA ASN A 432 1.80 11.64 -11.33
C ASN A 432 0.93 11.90 -10.10
N LEU A 433 1.22 11.23 -9.00
CA LEU A 433 0.66 11.49 -7.68
C LEU A 433 1.75 11.97 -6.73
N ASP A 434 1.43 12.95 -5.90
CA ASP A 434 2.16 13.25 -4.68
C ASP A 434 1.57 12.47 -3.50
N TYR A 435 2.14 12.57 -2.32
CA TYR A 435 1.65 11.82 -1.16
C TYR A 435 0.34 12.34 -0.57
N SER A 436 -0.15 13.53 -1.01
CA SER A 436 -1.45 14.05 -0.61
C SER A 436 -2.61 13.39 -1.34
N LYS A 437 -2.31 12.76 -2.46
CA LYS A 437 -3.29 12.16 -3.37
C LYS A 437 -3.65 10.72 -3.02
N TYR A 438 -2.97 10.12 -2.04
CA TYR A 438 -3.38 8.86 -1.49
C TYR A 438 -4.55 9.04 -0.53
N ASP A 439 -5.41 8.03 -0.39
CA ASP A 439 -6.63 8.03 0.46
C ASP A 439 -6.40 8.53 1.90
N TYR A 440 -5.18 8.71 2.32
CA TYR A 440 -4.81 9.02 3.68
C TYR A 440 -4.33 10.44 3.91
N ASN A 441 -4.12 11.22 2.89
CA ASN A 441 -3.70 12.62 2.96
C ASN A 441 -2.67 12.93 4.08
N PHE A 442 -2.39 11.92 4.94
CA PHE A 442 -1.48 12.06 6.09
C PHE A 442 -0.05 12.27 5.63
N PHE A 443 0.35 11.57 4.57
CA PHE A 443 1.69 11.69 4.02
C PHE A 443 1.97 13.04 3.34
N ALA A 444 0.94 13.85 3.11
CA ALA A 444 1.10 15.23 2.64
C ALA A 444 1.98 16.08 3.58
N ILE A 445 2.07 15.71 4.86
CA ILE A 445 2.97 16.36 5.83
C ILE A 445 4.45 16.13 5.53
N MET A 446 4.81 15.11 4.73
CA MET A 446 6.18 14.84 4.33
C MET A 446 6.69 15.93 3.39
N ASN A 447 7.89 16.45 3.64
CA ASN A 447 8.44 17.51 2.78
C ASN A 447 8.72 17.04 1.36
N SER A 448 9.07 15.75 1.17
CA SER A 448 9.29 15.16 -0.13
C SER A 448 8.01 15.10 -0.98
N SER A 449 6.81 15.18 -0.36
CA SER A 449 5.54 15.27 -1.10
C SER A 449 5.52 16.40 -2.16
N LYS A 450 6.27 17.47 -1.93
CA LYS A 450 6.36 18.62 -2.84
C LYS A 450 7.20 18.38 -4.09
N THR A 451 8.05 17.38 -4.07
CA THR A 451 9.03 17.10 -5.13
C THR A 451 8.92 15.70 -5.70
N THR A 452 8.14 14.85 -5.08
CA THR A 452 7.95 13.47 -5.54
C THR A 452 7.08 13.39 -6.80
N ASN A 453 7.24 12.28 -7.48
CA ASN A 453 6.29 11.71 -8.42
C ASN A 453 6.18 10.23 -8.10
N SER A 454 4.99 9.78 -7.75
CA SER A 454 4.78 8.47 -7.14
C SER A 454 3.42 7.89 -7.50
N ASP A 455 3.11 6.72 -6.93
CA ASP A 455 1.77 6.14 -6.88
C ASP A 455 1.00 6.57 -5.60
N GLY A 456 1.48 7.63 -4.94
CA GLY A 456 0.97 8.14 -3.67
C GLY A 456 1.68 7.54 -2.45
N ILE A 457 2.49 6.49 -2.60
CA ILE A 457 3.23 5.79 -1.53
C ILE A 457 4.68 5.53 -1.91
N ILE A 458 4.96 4.98 -3.10
CA ILE A 458 6.31 4.62 -3.54
C ILE A 458 6.68 5.46 -4.75
N ASP A 459 7.85 6.05 -4.68
CA ASP A 459 8.40 6.92 -5.70
C ASP A 459 8.65 6.15 -7.00
N ILE A 460 8.44 6.86 -8.11
CA ILE A 460 8.49 6.26 -9.44
C ILE A 460 9.86 5.68 -9.79
N ASP A 461 10.96 6.27 -9.34
CA ASP A 461 12.30 5.75 -9.56
C ASP A 461 12.51 4.40 -8.88
N SER A 462 11.89 4.19 -7.70
CA SER A 462 11.89 2.91 -7.00
C SER A 462 11.06 1.86 -7.76
N THR A 463 9.83 2.19 -8.16
CA THR A 463 8.91 1.22 -8.81
C THR A 463 9.28 0.91 -10.26
N SER A 464 9.93 1.85 -10.95
CA SER A 464 10.30 1.74 -12.38
C SER A 464 11.76 1.35 -12.63
N LEU A 465 12.58 1.25 -11.58
CA LEU A 465 14.03 1.07 -11.69
C LEU A 465 14.73 2.25 -12.39
N GLY A 466 14.39 3.48 -12.01
CA GLY A 466 15.18 4.67 -12.31
C GLY A 466 14.62 5.59 -13.39
N ALA A 467 13.29 5.67 -13.57
CA ALA A 467 12.71 6.69 -14.44
C ALA A 467 13.07 8.11 -13.96
N THR A 468 13.55 8.96 -14.85
CA THR A 468 13.66 10.40 -14.59
C THR A 468 12.28 11.02 -14.62
N TYR A 469 11.99 11.91 -13.68
CA TYR A 469 10.65 12.48 -13.52
C TYR A 469 10.67 13.97 -13.15
N ALA A 470 9.57 14.65 -13.42
CA ALA A 470 9.22 15.93 -12.82
C ALA A 470 8.30 15.69 -11.61
N PRO A 471 8.24 16.61 -10.64
CA PRO A 471 7.26 16.53 -9.55
C PRO A 471 5.83 16.33 -10.07
N ALA A 472 5.00 15.62 -9.32
CA ALA A 472 3.63 15.32 -9.68
C ALA A 472 2.87 16.58 -10.15
N GLY A 473 2.09 16.45 -11.24
CA GLY A 473 1.37 17.56 -11.85
C GLY A 473 2.23 18.54 -12.65
N THR A 474 3.54 18.26 -12.84
CA THR A 474 4.45 19.12 -13.60
C THR A 474 5.13 18.36 -14.74
N SER A 475 5.85 19.08 -15.60
CA SER A 475 6.58 18.52 -16.74
C SER A 475 8.08 18.73 -16.59
N LEU A 476 8.87 17.83 -17.15
CA LEU A 476 10.31 18.03 -17.33
C LEU A 476 10.58 19.31 -18.14
N PRO A 477 11.63 20.06 -17.82
CA PRO A 477 11.95 21.31 -18.51
C PRO A 477 12.00 21.15 -20.03
N ASP A 478 11.64 22.20 -20.80
CA ASP A 478 11.72 22.17 -22.27
C ASP A 478 13.14 21.88 -22.78
N SER A 479 14.14 22.27 -21.98
CA SER A 479 15.55 21.98 -22.28
C SER A 479 15.97 20.54 -22.01
N TYR A 480 15.13 19.74 -21.37
CA TYR A 480 15.42 18.32 -21.12
C TYR A 480 15.34 17.53 -22.43
N VAL A 481 16.40 16.83 -22.74
CA VAL A 481 16.50 15.98 -23.93
C VAL A 481 16.49 14.52 -23.45
N PRO A 482 15.47 13.72 -23.83
CA PRO A 482 15.44 12.32 -23.48
C PRO A 482 16.61 11.57 -24.15
N ALA A 483 17.10 10.53 -23.49
CA ALA A 483 18.17 9.70 -24.05
C ALA A 483 17.70 8.90 -25.27
N LYS A 484 16.39 8.66 -25.41
CA LYS A 484 15.77 7.88 -26.48
C LYS A 484 14.38 8.45 -26.82
N ASP A 485 14.09 8.64 -28.08
CA ASP A 485 12.79 9.13 -28.54
C ASP A 485 11.69 8.07 -28.32
N GLY A 486 10.47 8.54 -28.04
CA GLY A 486 9.29 7.67 -27.88
C GLY A 486 9.11 7.10 -26.47
N TYR A 487 9.95 7.46 -25.51
CA TYR A 487 9.90 6.99 -24.13
C TYR A 487 9.40 8.05 -23.13
N MET A 488 8.68 9.04 -23.60
CA MET A 488 8.06 10.07 -22.77
C MET A 488 6.55 10.15 -23.07
N PRO A 489 5.68 10.30 -22.06
CA PRO A 489 4.28 10.63 -22.27
C PRO A 489 4.12 12.06 -22.84
N SER A 490 2.95 12.37 -23.35
CA SER A 490 2.66 13.67 -23.96
C SER A 490 2.77 14.86 -23.00
N ASP A 491 2.53 14.62 -21.69
CA ASP A 491 2.65 15.61 -20.61
C ASP A 491 4.11 15.84 -20.17
N ARG A 492 5.06 15.04 -20.69
CA ARG A 492 6.49 15.12 -20.37
C ARG A 492 6.80 14.98 -18.87
N SER A 493 5.95 14.31 -18.11
CA SER A 493 6.12 14.16 -16.67
C SER A 493 7.23 13.17 -16.29
N ILE A 494 7.53 12.20 -17.17
CA ILE A 494 8.54 11.16 -16.96
C ILE A 494 9.32 10.84 -18.23
N ASP A 495 10.52 10.29 -18.06
CA ASP A 495 11.33 9.71 -19.15
C ASP A 495 11.65 8.24 -18.83
N ALA A 496 10.94 7.32 -19.47
CA ALA A 496 11.12 5.89 -19.31
C ALA A 496 12.44 5.39 -19.93
N SER A 497 13.10 6.16 -20.80
CA SER A 497 14.37 5.76 -21.41
C SER A 497 15.52 5.66 -20.41
N THR A 498 15.36 6.25 -19.23
CA THR A 498 16.32 6.19 -18.12
C THR A 498 16.15 4.98 -17.20
N CYS A 499 15.05 4.23 -17.35
CA CYS A 499 14.84 2.99 -16.62
C CYS A 499 15.89 1.94 -16.95
N LEU A 500 16.14 1.03 -16.01
CA LEU A 500 17.06 -0.09 -16.23
C LEU A 500 16.62 -0.99 -17.40
N PHE A 501 15.31 -1.19 -17.56
CA PHE A 501 14.69 -1.98 -18.63
C PHE A 501 13.57 -1.19 -19.30
N PRO A 502 13.87 -0.18 -20.12
CA PRO A 502 12.89 0.76 -20.64
C PRO A 502 11.79 0.12 -21.50
N ASP A 503 12.09 -1.01 -22.16
CA ASP A 503 11.13 -1.75 -22.98
C ASP A 503 10.21 -2.69 -22.16
N ASN A 504 10.38 -2.74 -20.84
CA ASN A 504 9.69 -3.68 -19.95
C ASN A 504 8.99 -2.98 -18.77
N VAL A 505 8.75 -1.68 -18.86
CA VAL A 505 8.08 -0.89 -17.83
C VAL A 505 6.81 -0.27 -18.38
N TRP A 506 5.69 -0.45 -17.66
CA TRP A 506 4.41 0.19 -17.94
C TRP A 506 4.08 1.21 -16.87
N PHE A 507 3.64 2.37 -17.29
CA PHE A 507 3.32 3.51 -16.46
C PHE A 507 1.82 3.82 -16.53
N PHE A 508 1.20 4.01 -15.37
CA PHE A 508 -0.21 4.34 -15.23
C PHE A 508 -0.34 5.70 -14.55
N ASN A 509 -0.77 6.72 -15.31
CA ASN A 509 -0.94 8.08 -14.82
C ASN A 509 -2.05 8.14 -13.78
N GLY A 510 -1.81 8.76 -12.62
CA GLY A 510 -2.76 8.87 -11.52
C GLY A 510 -3.16 7.54 -10.87
N GLN A 511 -2.45 6.45 -11.17
CA GLN A 511 -2.72 5.16 -10.56
C GLN A 511 -2.18 5.13 -9.14
N HIS A 512 -3.09 4.97 -8.19
CA HIS A 512 -2.77 4.77 -6.78
C HIS A 512 -2.07 3.43 -6.54
N HIS A 513 -1.33 3.36 -5.44
CA HIS A 513 -0.58 2.17 -5.00
C HIS A 513 -1.43 0.89 -4.94
N GLU A 514 -2.73 1.00 -4.68
CA GLU A 514 -3.68 -0.12 -4.66
C GLU A 514 -4.08 -0.60 -6.07
N VAL A 515 -3.11 -1.02 -6.86
CA VAL A 515 -3.30 -1.47 -8.25
C VAL A 515 -4.24 -2.66 -8.40
N GLY A 516 -4.47 -3.43 -7.36
CA GLY A 516 -5.37 -4.58 -7.37
C GLY A 516 -6.83 -4.26 -7.71
N ARG A 517 -7.20 -2.98 -7.67
CA ARG A 517 -8.52 -2.49 -8.09
C ARG A 517 -8.58 -2.08 -9.56
N ASN A 518 -7.44 -2.09 -10.27
CA ASN A 518 -7.35 -1.77 -11.68
C ASN A 518 -7.29 -3.05 -12.51
N ASP A 519 -8.40 -3.41 -13.14
CA ASP A 519 -8.51 -4.63 -13.95
C ASP A 519 -7.52 -4.65 -15.12
N VAL A 520 -7.15 -3.50 -15.68
CA VAL A 520 -6.17 -3.42 -16.77
C VAL A 520 -4.79 -3.85 -16.25
N VAL A 521 -4.38 -3.34 -15.09
CA VAL A 521 -3.13 -3.74 -14.43
C VAL A 521 -3.14 -5.23 -14.13
N ILE A 522 -4.21 -5.73 -13.52
CA ILE A 522 -4.30 -7.15 -13.13
C ILE A 522 -4.25 -8.07 -14.34
N LYS A 523 -4.91 -7.70 -15.44
CA LYS A 523 -4.85 -8.47 -16.69
C LYS A 523 -3.48 -8.42 -17.34
N LEU A 524 -2.82 -7.26 -17.32
CA LEU A 524 -1.44 -7.13 -17.79
C LEU A 524 -0.52 -8.05 -16.99
N VAL A 525 -0.62 -8.07 -15.66
CA VAL A 525 0.16 -8.97 -14.80
C VAL A 525 -0.03 -10.43 -15.21
N GLY A 526 -1.28 -10.87 -15.42
CA GLY A 526 -1.56 -12.22 -15.89
C GLY A 526 -0.89 -12.54 -17.24
N GLN A 527 -0.92 -11.61 -18.19
CA GLN A 527 -0.29 -11.79 -19.52
C GLN A 527 1.25 -11.75 -19.45
N LEU A 528 1.83 -11.01 -18.51
CA LEU A 528 3.27 -11.06 -18.24
C LEU A 528 3.67 -12.40 -17.63
N ILE A 529 2.88 -12.94 -16.69
CA ILE A 529 3.11 -14.24 -16.08
C ILE A 529 3.05 -15.35 -17.13
N THR A 530 2.03 -15.39 -17.98
CA THR A 530 1.87 -16.39 -19.05
C THR A 530 2.89 -16.23 -20.18
N GLY A 531 3.50 -15.05 -20.31
CA GLY A 531 4.45 -14.72 -21.36
C GLY A 531 3.80 -14.37 -22.70
N GLU A 532 2.51 -14.06 -22.71
CA GLU A 532 1.83 -13.50 -23.87
C GLU A 532 2.32 -12.10 -24.20
N ILE A 533 2.75 -11.33 -23.17
CA ILE A 533 3.43 -10.05 -23.29
C ILE A 533 4.85 -10.22 -22.76
N LYS A 534 5.82 -9.71 -23.51
CA LYS A 534 7.26 -9.74 -23.16
C LYS A 534 7.88 -8.37 -23.13
N SER A 535 7.28 -7.38 -23.78
CA SER A 535 7.74 -6.00 -23.86
C SER A 535 6.58 -5.05 -24.11
N VAL A 536 6.81 -3.76 -23.96
CA VAL A 536 5.81 -2.71 -24.21
C VAL A 536 5.37 -2.64 -25.70
N ALA A 537 6.13 -3.28 -26.60
CA ALA A 537 5.76 -3.37 -28.02
C ALA A 537 4.67 -4.42 -28.26
N ASP A 538 4.51 -5.39 -27.35
CA ASP A 538 3.53 -6.45 -27.51
C ASP A 538 2.15 -5.95 -27.05
N LYS A 539 1.14 -6.09 -27.89
CA LYS A 539 -0.24 -5.64 -27.59
C LYS A 539 -0.31 -4.16 -27.16
N SER A 540 0.51 -3.31 -27.74
CA SER A 540 0.61 -1.87 -27.38
C SER A 540 -0.71 -1.10 -27.52
N ASP A 541 -1.64 -1.56 -28.35
CA ASP A 541 -2.99 -0.99 -28.46
C ASP A 541 -3.85 -1.25 -27.21
N SER A 542 -3.62 -2.38 -26.53
CA SER A 542 -4.34 -2.77 -25.30
C SER A 542 -3.59 -2.38 -24.03
N TYR A 543 -2.26 -2.36 -24.10
CA TYR A 543 -1.36 -2.07 -22.98
C TYR A 543 -0.23 -1.16 -23.45
N PRO A 544 -0.51 0.12 -23.77
CA PRO A 544 0.52 1.09 -24.12
C PRO A 544 1.49 1.27 -22.96
N GLN A 545 2.73 1.69 -23.25
CA GLN A 545 3.73 1.96 -22.22
C GLN A 545 3.25 3.01 -21.22
N PHE A 546 2.59 4.06 -21.72
CA PHE A 546 1.99 5.13 -20.93
C PHE A 546 0.48 5.00 -21.00
N ASN A 547 -0.11 4.45 -19.96
CA ASN A 547 -1.54 4.36 -19.85
C ASN A 547 -2.07 5.69 -19.30
N GLY A 548 -3.14 6.20 -19.92
CA GLY A 548 -3.88 7.33 -19.39
C GLY A 548 -4.36 7.01 -17.97
N ASN A 549 -4.51 8.06 -17.20
CA ASN A 549 -5.07 7.96 -15.88
C ASN A 549 -6.40 7.24 -15.99
N ARG A 550 -6.61 6.19 -15.31
CA ARG A 550 -7.99 5.97 -14.87
C ARG A 550 -8.22 4.52 -14.52
N ASN A 551 -8.45 4.35 -13.29
CA ASN A 551 -9.33 3.31 -12.82
C ASN A 551 -10.76 3.64 -13.34
N THR A 552 -10.92 3.65 -14.66
CA THR A 552 -12.11 4.09 -15.37
C THR A 552 -13.36 3.33 -14.93
N LYS A 553 -13.23 2.06 -14.56
CA LYS A 553 -14.34 1.29 -14.00
C LYS A 553 -14.82 1.84 -12.65
N ARG A 554 -13.95 2.48 -11.88
CA ARG A 554 -14.28 3.10 -10.61
C ARG A 554 -15.01 4.43 -10.81
N ILE A 555 -14.56 5.26 -11.76
CA ILE A 555 -15.26 6.49 -12.18
C ILE A 555 -16.65 6.15 -12.71
N PHE A 556 -16.76 5.14 -13.56
CA PHE A 556 -18.07 4.70 -14.05
C PHE A 556 -19.00 4.33 -12.93
N ARG A 557 -18.57 3.54 -11.94
CA ARG A 557 -19.41 3.14 -10.81
C ARG A 557 -19.95 4.35 -10.05
N TRP A 558 -19.14 5.37 -9.87
CA TRP A 558 -19.58 6.58 -9.18
C TRP A 558 -20.59 7.38 -10.02
N TYR A 559 -20.27 7.66 -11.28
CA TYR A 559 -21.19 8.35 -12.18
C TYR A 559 -22.47 7.53 -12.45
N LEU A 560 -22.35 6.21 -12.53
CA LEU A 560 -23.50 5.31 -12.66
C LEU A 560 -24.41 5.40 -11.44
N GLN A 561 -23.86 5.43 -10.23
CA GLN A 561 -24.66 5.58 -9.01
C GLN A 561 -25.42 6.92 -8.97
N GLU A 562 -24.80 7.99 -9.46
CA GLU A 562 -25.49 9.28 -9.58
C GLU A 562 -26.56 9.27 -10.65
N ALA A 563 -26.30 8.66 -11.80
CA ALA A 563 -27.28 8.49 -12.85
C ALA A 563 -28.50 7.68 -12.37
N GLU A 564 -28.28 6.59 -11.64
CA GLU A 564 -29.34 5.79 -11.03
C GLU A 564 -30.20 6.60 -10.06
N ASN A 565 -29.60 7.48 -9.28
CA ASN A 565 -30.33 8.38 -8.41
C ASN A 565 -31.19 9.36 -9.21
N VAL A 566 -30.65 9.91 -10.32
CA VAL A 566 -31.42 10.78 -11.24
C VAL A 566 -32.59 10.03 -11.87
N PHE A 567 -32.37 8.80 -12.32
CA PHE A 567 -33.44 7.98 -12.92
C PHE A 567 -34.55 7.71 -11.92
N LYS A 568 -34.22 7.37 -10.69
CA LYS A 568 -35.22 7.17 -9.62
C LYS A 568 -36.01 8.43 -9.33
N GLU A 569 -35.37 9.59 -9.25
CA GLU A 569 -36.03 10.86 -9.05
C GLU A 569 -36.93 11.24 -10.24
N TYR A 570 -36.53 10.92 -11.47
CA TYR A 570 -37.31 11.15 -12.67
C TYR A 570 -38.53 10.20 -12.76
N GLU A 571 -38.42 8.97 -12.28
CA GLU A 571 -39.55 8.05 -12.14
C GLU A 571 -40.60 8.56 -11.12
N GLU A 572 -40.15 9.19 -10.04
CA GLU A 572 -41.01 9.78 -9.02
C GLU A 572 -41.67 11.09 -9.48
N ASP A 573 -40.92 11.92 -10.24
CA ASP A 573 -41.41 13.18 -10.82
C ASP A 573 -40.77 13.46 -12.18
N ASN A 574 -41.44 13.08 -13.25
CA ASN A 574 -40.96 13.23 -14.62
C ASN A 574 -40.91 14.69 -15.12
N THR A 575 -41.30 15.65 -14.31
CA THR A 575 -41.18 17.08 -14.63
C THR A 575 -39.93 17.71 -14.06
N LYS A 576 -39.17 16.99 -13.22
CA LYS A 576 -37.98 17.49 -12.55
C LYS A 576 -36.83 17.74 -13.50
N TYR A 577 -36.68 16.92 -14.51
CA TYR A 577 -35.58 16.96 -15.49
C TYR A 577 -36.12 17.06 -16.92
N ASN A 578 -35.26 17.57 -17.83
CA ASN A 578 -35.59 17.60 -19.27
C ASN A 578 -35.57 16.17 -19.83
N ALA A 579 -36.61 15.76 -20.52
CA ALA A 579 -36.72 14.40 -21.06
C ALA A 579 -35.60 14.04 -22.10
N ALA A 580 -35.10 15.04 -22.86
CA ALA A 580 -34.06 14.81 -23.82
C ALA A 580 -32.68 14.57 -23.10
N ASP A 581 -32.44 15.31 -22.02
CA ASP A 581 -31.22 15.17 -21.22
C ASP A 581 -31.21 13.83 -20.47
N ILE A 582 -32.36 13.39 -19.97
CA ILE A 582 -32.54 12.06 -19.36
C ILE A 582 -32.29 10.95 -20.40
N ALA A 583 -32.77 11.12 -21.63
CA ALA A 583 -32.52 10.11 -22.67
C ALA A 583 -31.02 9.99 -23.04
N GLU A 584 -30.30 11.12 -23.07
CA GLU A 584 -28.84 11.10 -23.27
C GLU A 584 -28.11 10.49 -22.06
N LEU A 585 -28.54 10.80 -20.84
CA LEU A 585 -27.97 10.20 -19.64
C LEU A 585 -28.18 8.67 -19.63
N HIS A 586 -29.34 8.15 -20.05
CA HIS A 586 -29.56 6.71 -20.22
C HIS A 586 -28.62 6.12 -21.26
N ALA A 587 -28.43 6.78 -22.42
CA ALA A 587 -27.53 6.28 -23.46
C ALA A 587 -26.05 6.24 -22.99
N ALA A 588 -25.61 7.27 -22.27
CA ALA A 588 -24.27 7.31 -21.69
C ALA A 588 -24.08 6.26 -20.56
N TYR A 589 -25.12 6.06 -19.76
CA TYR A 589 -25.16 5.01 -18.73
C TYR A 589 -25.02 3.61 -19.32
N ASP A 590 -25.84 3.28 -20.34
CA ASP A 590 -25.81 1.97 -21.00
C ASP A 590 -24.44 1.69 -21.65
N GLU A 591 -23.81 2.70 -22.26
CA GLU A 591 -22.47 2.60 -22.81
C GLU A 591 -21.42 2.33 -21.72
N ALA A 592 -21.51 3.03 -20.58
CA ALA A 592 -20.61 2.83 -19.46
C ALA A 592 -20.78 1.43 -18.82
N VAL A 593 -22.03 0.95 -18.67
CA VAL A 593 -22.31 -0.41 -18.18
C VAL A 593 -21.74 -1.45 -19.14
N ALA A 594 -21.92 -1.29 -20.45
CA ALA A 594 -21.35 -2.21 -21.44
C ALA A 594 -19.81 -2.25 -21.38
N LEU A 595 -19.18 -1.11 -21.11
CA LEU A 595 -17.73 -1.03 -20.96
C LEU A 595 -17.24 -1.69 -19.66
N LEU A 596 -18.03 -1.63 -18.58
CA LEU A 596 -17.72 -2.34 -17.32
C LEU A 596 -17.64 -3.85 -17.49
N ASP A 597 -18.44 -4.41 -18.37
CA ASP A 597 -18.47 -5.86 -18.63
C ASP A 597 -17.36 -6.32 -19.58
N THR A 598 -16.61 -5.40 -20.19
CA THR A 598 -15.49 -5.77 -21.06
C THR A 598 -14.31 -6.30 -20.25
N THR A 599 -13.68 -7.34 -20.79
CA THR A 599 -12.51 -7.96 -20.15
C THR A 599 -11.26 -7.10 -20.28
N ILE A 600 -11.15 -6.34 -21.37
CA ILE A 600 -10.08 -5.36 -21.64
C ILE A 600 -10.78 -4.05 -21.96
N CYS A 601 -10.44 -3.00 -21.23
CA CYS A 601 -10.94 -1.66 -21.48
C CYS A 601 -9.88 -0.87 -22.26
N ASP A 602 -10.23 -0.39 -23.45
CA ASP A 602 -9.43 0.60 -24.14
C ASP A 602 -9.45 1.91 -23.31
N PRO A 603 -8.31 2.40 -22.80
CA PRO A 603 -8.28 3.61 -22.00
C PRO A 603 -8.89 4.83 -22.69
N VAL A 604 -8.68 4.99 -24.00
CA VAL A 604 -9.21 6.13 -24.78
C VAL A 604 -10.73 6.05 -24.89
N ALA A 605 -11.27 4.85 -25.16
CA ALA A 605 -12.72 4.64 -25.19
C ALA A 605 -13.35 4.83 -23.81
N ALA A 606 -12.67 4.37 -22.78
CA ALA A 606 -13.12 4.52 -21.41
C ALA A 606 -13.15 5.98 -20.97
N ASP A 607 -12.14 6.76 -21.31
CA ASP A 607 -12.08 8.20 -21.05
C ASP A 607 -13.20 8.94 -21.75
N ALA A 608 -13.40 8.65 -23.03
CA ALA A 608 -14.47 9.25 -23.81
C ALA A 608 -15.87 8.92 -23.23
N THR A 609 -16.06 7.69 -22.75
CA THR A 609 -17.31 7.27 -22.12
C THR A 609 -17.50 7.94 -20.74
N ALA A 610 -16.45 8.08 -19.95
CA ALA A 610 -16.49 8.81 -18.68
C ALA A 610 -16.86 10.29 -18.91
N ASP A 611 -16.23 10.95 -19.86
CA ASP A 611 -16.51 12.34 -20.21
C ASP A 611 -17.96 12.49 -20.72
N ARG A 612 -18.44 11.54 -21.51
CA ARG A 612 -19.84 11.54 -21.98
C ARG A 612 -20.82 11.42 -20.83
N LEU A 613 -20.59 10.50 -19.90
CA LEU A 613 -21.43 10.28 -18.74
C LEU A 613 -21.41 11.50 -17.79
N LEU A 614 -20.24 12.09 -17.56
CA LEU A 614 -20.09 13.34 -16.80
C LEU A 614 -20.86 14.49 -17.45
N ASN A 615 -20.68 14.70 -18.77
CA ASN A 615 -21.39 15.76 -19.50
C ASN A 615 -22.91 15.58 -19.43
N ALA A 616 -23.40 14.34 -19.49
CA ALA A 616 -24.83 14.05 -19.34
C ALA A 616 -25.34 14.35 -17.91
N LEU A 617 -24.55 14.06 -16.87
CA LEU A 617 -24.86 14.43 -15.47
C LEU A 617 -24.86 15.96 -15.26
N VAL A 618 -23.95 16.67 -15.94
CA VAL A 618 -23.94 18.15 -15.96
C VAL A 618 -25.19 18.69 -16.64
N ALA A 619 -25.61 18.11 -17.78
CA ALA A 619 -26.79 18.55 -18.53
C ALA A 619 -28.08 18.42 -17.70
N VAL A 620 -28.23 17.38 -16.89
CA VAL A 620 -29.35 17.22 -15.95
C VAL A 620 -29.20 18.08 -14.69
N GLY A 621 -28.07 18.81 -14.53
CA GLY A 621 -27.87 19.77 -13.43
C GLY A 621 -27.50 19.14 -12.09
N VAL A 622 -27.11 17.87 -12.09
CA VAL A 622 -26.62 17.16 -10.88
C VAL A 622 -25.16 17.49 -10.62
N ARG A 623 -24.43 17.83 -11.69
CA ARG A 623 -23.03 18.27 -11.61
C ARG A 623 -22.82 19.64 -12.23
N ASP A 624 -21.80 20.33 -11.76
CA ASP A 624 -21.37 21.65 -12.25
C ASP A 624 -19.97 21.49 -12.87
N ALA A 625 -19.90 21.55 -14.18
CA ALA A 625 -18.66 21.39 -14.95
C ALA A 625 -17.51 22.34 -14.51
N ALA A 626 -17.86 23.48 -13.88
CA ALA A 626 -16.87 24.44 -13.36
C ALA A 626 -16.38 24.11 -11.95
N LYS A 627 -17.05 23.20 -11.25
CA LYS A 627 -16.77 22.81 -9.87
C LYS A 627 -16.52 21.33 -9.71
N ASP A 628 -16.85 20.55 -10.73
CA ASP A 628 -16.53 19.14 -10.71
C ASP A 628 -15.03 18.97 -10.77
N PRO A 629 -14.47 18.15 -9.89
CA PRO A 629 -13.08 17.80 -9.95
C PRO A 629 -12.77 17.23 -11.33
N ALA A 630 -11.57 17.52 -11.85
CA ALA A 630 -11.06 16.80 -12.99
C ALA A 630 -11.22 15.29 -12.74
N PRO A 631 -11.35 14.45 -13.78
CA PRO A 631 -11.48 12.99 -13.59
C PRO A 631 -10.47 12.38 -12.63
N ASP A 632 -9.32 12.98 -12.48
CA ASP A 632 -8.26 12.60 -11.55
C ASP A 632 -8.63 12.88 -10.08
N GLU A 633 -9.33 13.98 -9.81
CA GLU A 633 -9.84 14.35 -8.49
C GLU A 633 -11.11 13.54 -8.13
N ALA A 634 -11.90 13.15 -9.13
CA ALA A 634 -13.06 12.28 -8.93
C ALA A 634 -12.66 10.87 -8.44
N LEU A 635 -11.43 10.40 -8.78
CA LEU A 635 -10.88 9.16 -8.25
C LEU A 635 -10.65 9.20 -6.73
N GLU A 636 -10.31 10.36 -6.18
CA GLU A 636 -10.12 10.54 -4.74
C GLU A 636 -11.43 10.42 -3.97
N VAL A 637 -12.52 10.97 -4.52
CA VAL A 637 -13.84 10.92 -3.88
C VAL A 637 -14.41 9.51 -3.87
N VAL A 638 -14.15 8.71 -4.90
CA VAL A 638 -14.64 7.31 -4.99
C VAL A 638 -13.80 6.35 -4.15
N ALA A 639 -12.56 6.70 -3.80
CA ALA A 639 -11.75 5.93 -2.86
C ALA A 639 -12.34 5.89 -1.44
N THR A 640 -13.26 6.78 -1.12
CA THR A 640 -13.88 6.93 0.20
C THR A 640 -15.23 6.25 0.35
N PHE A 641 -15.78 5.60 -0.68
CA PHE A 641 -17.06 4.86 -0.64
C PHE A 641 -16.87 3.34 -0.69
#